data_f6884b2218f8dd25a6b8d343076e8d66
#
_entry.id   f6884b2218f8dd25a6b8d343076e8d66
#
_cell.length_a   1.000
_cell.length_b   1.000
_cell.length_c   1.000
_cell.angle_alpha   90.00
_cell.angle_beta   90.00
_cell.angle_gamma   90.00
#
_symmetry.space_group_name_H-M   'P 1'
#
loop_
_entity.id
_entity.type
_entity.pdbx_description
1 polymer ?
#
loop_
_entity_poly.entity_id
_entity_poly.type
_entity_poly.pdbx_seq_one_letter_code
_entity_poly.pdbx_strand_id
1 'polypeptide(L)'
;MSFTHLHVHTEYSLLDGSSKIKELVHQAKELGMDSIAITDHGAMYGVIDFYRAAKAEGIKPIIGCEIYVTTGSRFDKEASQGDKRYYHLVLLAQNDTGYHNLMKIVSRGFTEGFYYKPRVDYEVLEEYKEGLIALSACLAGEVATYIRENNYEKAKNTALRLQDLFGKDNFFLELQDHGIPDQTKVNTALLKMSKETGIDLVATNDIHYTFKEDAEAHDILLCIQTGKKVQDEDRMRYEGGQYYLKSPEEMQRLFPYAREAIKNTGKIAKRCNVEIVFGEQKVPEYDVPEGYTAVTYLNHLCEEGLKRRYPNITKELRERLDYELKTIENMGYVDYFLIVWDFIHYAKEHGIAVGPGRGSAAGSIVSYCLEITDIDPIRYQLLFERFLNPERVSMPDIDVDFCYERRQEVIDYVVRKYGKDQVVQIITFGTMAARAVIRDVGRVLDIPYAKVDGISKMVPNELNITIDKALKISKDLRNAYEQDEETHYLIDMSKRLEGLPRHASMHAAGVVIGKTAIDEYVPLATGADNAAVTQFTMTTIEELGLLKMDFLGLRTLTVIQDAEKMVRRKVPDFDITKIDPTDKEVYEMIGNGHTEGVFQLESSGMKSFMKELKPQNMEDIIAGISLYRPGPMDFIPRYIEGKNHQESIHYECEQMEEILEPTYGCIVYQEQVMQIVMRLAGYTLGRSDLVRRAMSKKKGDVMARERQNFVYGNEEEGVEGCIKRGIPEETANKIFDEMIDFAKYAFN
;
A
#
# COMPACT_ATOMS: atom_id res chain seq x y z
N MET A 1 30.34 -14.70 19.98
CA MET A 1 30.74 -14.41 18.57
C MET A 1 29.51 -13.87 17.89
N SER A 2 29.63 -12.77 17.14
CA SER A 2 28.50 -12.23 16.35
C SER A 2 28.18 -13.23 15.23
N PHE A 3 26.97 -13.71 15.18
CA PHE A 3 26.41 -14.56 14.11
C PHE A 3 25.22 -13.83 13.51
N THR A 4 25.05 -13.95 12.19
CA THR A 4 23.96 -13.33 11.45
C THR A 4 23.37 -14.32 10.45
N HIS A 5 22.07 -14.48 10.43
CA HIS A 5 21.39 -15.23 9.37
C HIS A 5 21.40 -14.42 8.07
N LEU A 6 22.02 -14.96 7.02
CA LEU A 6 22.21 -14.31 5.70
C LEU A 6 21.35 -14.91 4.59
N HIS A 7 20.64 -16.01 4.86
CA HIS A 7 19.71 -16.65 3.93
C HIS A 7 18.38 -16.87 4.64
N VAL A 8 17.41 -16.00 4.36
CA VAL A 8 16.16 -15.88 5.13
C VAL A 8 15.01 -15.55 4.21
N HIS A 9 13.97 -16.38 4.23
CA HIS A 9 12.73 -16.20 3.52
C HIS A 9 11.64 -15.69 4.44
N THR A 10 10.97 -14.62 4.03
CA THR A 10 9.85 -14.03 4.75
C THR A 10 8.51 -14.47 4.15
N GLU A 11 7.43 -13.94 4.70
CA GLU A 11 6.08 -14.08 4.14
C GLU A 11 5.97 -13.60 2.67
N TYR A 12 6.94 -12.85 2.17
CA TYR A 12 7.00 -12.39 0.78
C TYR A 12 7.70 -13.35 -0.19
N SER A 13 8.27 -14.47 0.30
CA SER A 13 8.48 -15.68 -0.51
C SER A 13 7.14 -16.38 -0.64
N LEU A 14 6.27 -15.87 -1.54
CA LEU A 14 4.83 -16.13 -1.59
C LEU A 14 4.50 -17.63 -1.56
N LEU A 15 3.70 -18.04 -0.56
CA LEU A 15 3.27 -19.42 -0.30
C LEU A 15 4.42 -20.41 -0.06
N ASP A 16 5.65 -19.94 0.17
CA ASP A 16 6.82 -20.73 0.50
C ASP A 16 7.38 -20.35 1.87
N GLY A 17 7.67 -19.07 2.11
CA GLY A 17 8.03 -18.58 3.44
C GLY A 17 6.81 -18.23 4.29
N SER A 18 6.86 -18.55 5.59
CA SER A 18 5.83 -18.18 6.57
C SER A 18 6.35 -17.28 7.69
N SER A 19 7.62 -16.85 7.64
CA SER A 19 8.20 -15.91 8.60
C SER A 19 7.59 -14.54 8.46
N LYS A 20 6.68 -14.16 9.36
CA LYS A 20 6.12 -12.80 9.41
C LYS A 20 7.22 -11.82 9.83
N ILE A 21 7.47 -10.80 9.03
CA ILE A 21 8.63 -9.88 9.17
C ILE A 21 8.77 -9.34 10.60
N LYS A 22 7.69 -8.87 11.22
CA LYS A 22 7.74 -8.31 12.58
C LYS A 22 8.10 -9.36 13.63
N GLU A 23 7.53 -10.57 13.54
CA GLU A 23 7.84 -11.69 14.43
C GLU A 23 9.29 -12.15 14.24
N LEU A 24 9.74 -12.27 12.99
CA LEU A 24 11.09 -12.68 12.63
C LEU A 24 12.15 -11.74 13.23
N VAL A 25 11.98 -10.43 13.02
CA VAL A 25 12.93 -9.41 13.50
C VAL A 25 12.93 -9.35 15.04
N HIS A 26 11.74 -9.39 15.65
CA HIS A 26 11.62 -9.43 17.11
C HIS A 26 12.31 -10.66 17.70
N GLN A 27 12.08 -11.84 17.13
CA GLN A 27 12.70 -13.08 17.58
C GLN A 27 14.23 -13.07 17.38
N ALA A 28 14.73 -12.47 16.30
CA ALA A 28 16.18 -12.30 16.10
C ALA A 28 16.81 -11.47 17.22
N LYS A 29 16.12 -10.40 17.66
CA LYS A 29 16.55 -9.59 18.80
C LYS A 29 16.54 -10.37 20.11
N GLU A 30 15.45 -11.10 20.40
CA GLU A 30 15.33 -11.95 21.60
C GLU A 30 16.43 -13.02 21.67
N LEU A 31 16.87 -13.54 20.53
CA LEU A 31 17.99 -14.48 20.40
C LEU A 31 19.37 -13.80 20.46
N GLY A 32 19.43 -12.49 20.73
CA GLY A 32 20.66 -11.72 20.91
C GLY A 32 21.43 -11.43 19.62
N MET A 33 20.76 -11.42 18.46
CA MET A 33 21.38 -11.02 17.19
C MET A 33 21.31 -9.50 17.04
N ASP A 34 22.35 -8.93 16.44
CA ASP A 34 22.45 -7.49 16.12
C ASP A 34 22.10 -7.18 14.66
N SER A 35 21.94 -8.20 13.84
CA SER A 35 21.69 -8.10 12.41
C SER A 35 21.00 -9.35 11.87
N ILE A 36 20.20 -9.18 10.80
CA ILE A 36 19.54 -10.27 10.05
C ILE A 36 19.36 -9.84 8.60
N ALA A 37 19.34 -10.80 7.68
CA ALA A 37 19.07 -10.54 6.26
C ALA A 37 17.62 -10.85 5.87
N ILE A 38 17.21 -10.28 4.74
CA ILE A 38 16.07 -10.70 3.93
C ILE A 38 16.60 -11.15 2.57
N THR A 39 16.22 -12.35 2.14
CA THR A 39 16.64 -12.93 0.85
C THR A 39 15.51 -13.73 0.20
N ASP A 40 14.34 -13.11 0.06
CA ASP A 40 13.16 -13.75 -0.52
C ASP A 40 13.40 -14.27 -1.94
N HIS A 41 12.62 -15.27 -2.36
CA HIS A 41 12.70 -15.91 -3.65
C HIS A 41 12.40 -14.96 -4.81
N GLY A 42 13.41 -14.58 -5.57
CA GLY A 42 13.33 -13.86 -6.85
C GLY A 42 12.65 -12.51 -6.80
N ALA A 43 12.32 -11.97 -5.62
CA ALA A 43 11.60 -10.72 -5.47
C ALA A 43 12.07 -9.93 -4.24
N MET A 44 11.81 -8.63 -4.26
CA MET A 44 12.16 -7.71 -3.17
C MET A 44 10.91 -7.12 -2.49
N TYR A 45 9.78 -7.80 -2.56
CA TYR A 45 8.47 -7.31 -2.08
C TYR A 45 8.49 -6.84 -0.63
N GLY A 46 9.16 -7.58 0.27
CA GLY A 46 9.19 -7.33 1.70
C GLY A 46 10.32 -6.40 2.18
N VAL A 47 11.19 -5.93 1.31
CA VAL A 47 12.44 -5.23 1.69
C VAL A 47 12.17 -3.99 2.54
N ILE A 48 11.20 -3.16 2.18
CA ILE A 48 10.92 -1.91 2.91
C ILE A 48 10.28 -2.19 4.26
N ASP A 49 9.33 -3.12 4.32
CA ASP A 49 8.69 -3.51 5.59
C ASP A 49 9.71 -4.14 6.55
N PHE A 50 10.61 -4.97 6.02
CA PHE A 50 11.71 -5.55 6.77
C PHE A 50 12.69 -4.49 7.27
N TYR A 51 13.11 -3.56 6.40
CA TYR A 51 14.02 -2.47 6.77
C TYR A 51 13.46 -1.63 7.93
N ARG A 52 12.17 -1.27 7.86
CA ARG A 52 11.49 -0.52 8.93
C ARG A 52 11.40 -1.31 10.23
N ALA A 53 10.98 -2.56 10.16
CA ALA A 53 10.84 -3.42 11.33
C ALA A 53 12.20 -3.60 12.02
N ALA A 54 13.26 -3.87 11.26
CA ALA A 54 14.61 -4.02 11.80
C ALA A 54 15.14 -2.74 12.46
N LYS A 55 14.99 -1.59 11.79
CA LYS A 55 15.38 -0.29 12.35
C LYS A 55 14.61 0.05 13.64
N ALA A 56 13.30 -0.23 13.66
CA ALA A 56 12.46 0.00 14.85
C ALA A 56 12.88 -0.83 16.06
N GLU A 57 13.34 -2.06 15.84
CA GLU A 57 13.86 -2.97 16.90
C GLU A 57 15.34 -2.73 17.23
N GLY A 58 16.03 -1.86 16.49
CA GLY A 58 17.47 -1.63 16.65
C GLY A 58 18.34 -2.75 16.07
N ILE A 59 17.79 -3.57 15.18
CA ILE A 59 18.48 -4.62 14.44
C ILE A 59 18.99 -4.04 13.11
N LYS A 60 20.21 -4.40 12.73
CA LYS A 60 20.76 -4.00 11.43
C LYS A 60 20.15 -4.82 10.29
N PRO A 61 19.39 -4.19 9.35
CA PRO A 61 18.87 -4.89 8.19
C PRO A 61 19.97 -5.15 7.17
N ILE A 62 20.02 -6.36 6.62
CA ILE A 62 20.85 -6.73 5.48
C ILE A 62 19.90 -7.02 4.31
N ILE A 63 20.00 -6.23 3.26
CA ILE A 63 19.10 -6.33 2.11
C ILE A 63 19.70 -7.28 1.08
N GLY A 64 18.91 -8.26 0.66
CA GLY A 64 19.29 -9.24 -0.34
C GLY A 64 18.10 -9.84 -1.07
N CYS A 65 18.38 -10.80 -1.93
CA CYS A 65 17.41 -11.59 -2.67
C CYS A 65 18.05 -12.91 -3.09
N GLU A 66 17.34 -14.02 -2.98
CA GLU A 66 17.71 -15.27 -3.61
C GLU A 66 17.18 -15.28 -5.04
N ILE A 67 18.05 -14.97 -6.00
CA ILE A 67 17.72 -14.86 -7.42
C ILE A 67 17.74 -16.21 -8.13
N TYR A 68 17.06 -16.30 -9.27
CA TYR A 68 17.07 -17.44 -10.16
C TYR A 68 18.00 -17.19 -11.33
N VAL A 69 19.08 -17.97 -11.46
CA VAL A 69 20.10 -17.81 -12.50
C VAL A 69 19.98 -18.92 -13.54
N THR A 70 19.88 -18.56 -14.82
CA THR A 70 19.99 -19.53 -15.92
C THR A 70 21.41 -19.54 -16.50
N THR A 71 21.88 -20.70 -16.92
CA THR A 71 23.20 -20.86 -17.57
C THR A 71 23.15 -20.52 -19.05
N GLY A 72 21.97 -20.47 -19.64
CA GLY A 72 21.70 -19.96 -20.99
C GLY A 72 21.28 -18.51 -21.00
N SER A 73 20.67 -18.06 -22.09
CA SER A 73 20.08 -16.72 -22.18
C SER A 73 18.77 -16.62 -21.40
N ARG A 74 18.56 -15.52 -20.67
CA ARG A 74 17.29 -15.21 -19.98
C ARG A 74 16.10 -15.12 -20.94
N PHE A 75 16.34 -14.86 -22.21
CA PHE A 75 15.29 -14.78 -23.23
C PHE A 75 14.87 -16.14 -23.77
N ASP A 76 15.65 -17.19 -23.48
CA ASP A 76 15.29 -18.55 -23.90
C ASP A 76 14.16 -19.10 -23.04
N LYS A 77 13.00 -19.33 -23.67
CA LYS A 77 11.78 -19.87 -23.03
C LYS A 77 11.49 -21.31 -23.47
N GLU A 78 12.37 -21.93 -24.26
CA GLU A 78 12.26 -23.32 -24.64
C GLU A 78 13.07 -24.20 -23.67
N ALA A 79 12.41 -25.19 -23.09
CA ALA A 79 13.08 -26.17 -22.25
C ALA A 79 13.65 -27.29 -23.13
N SER A 80 14.97 -27.43 -23.22
CA SER A 80 15.56 -28.68 -23.68
C SER A 80 15.26 -29.79 -22.66
N GLN A 81 14.93 -31.00 -23.15
CA GLN A 81 14.67 -32.16 -22.28
C GLN A 81 15.94 -32.46 -21.47
N GLY A 82 15.86 -32.28 -20.12
CA GLY A 82 16.93 -32.67 -19.21
C GLY A 82 17.71 -31.52 -18.55
N ASP A 83 17.62 -30.29 -19.03
CA ASP A 83 18.32 -29.17 -18.40
C ASP A 83 17.50 -28.50 -17.29
N LYS A 84 18.13 -28.23 -16.15
CA LYS A 84 17.56 -27.36 -15.13
C LYS A 84 17.35 -25.97 -15.71
N ARG A 85 16.15 -25.44 -15.55
CA ARG A 85 15.76 -24.12 -16.09
C ARG A 85 16.42 -22.96 -15.37
N TYR A 86 16.82 -23.15 -14.12
CA TYR A 86 17.45 -22.14 -13.27
C TYR A 86 18.12 -22.76 -12.04
N TYR A 87 19.02 -21.99 -11.43
CA TYR A 87 19.69 -22.27 -10.17
C TYR A 87 19.48 -21.11 -9.20
N HIS A 88 19.60 -21.36 -7.90
CA HIS A 88 19.54 -20.32 -6.88
C HIS A 88 20.91 -19.68 -6.68
N LEU A 89 20.94 -18.37 -6.43
CA LEU A 89 22.10 -17.61 -6.01
C LEU A 89 21.63 -16.52 -5.03
N VAL A 90 22.21 -16.46 -3.83
CA VAL A 90 21.89 -15.42 -2.87
C VAL A 90 22.74 -14.20 -3.14
N LEU A 91 22.12 -13.04 -3.30
CA LEU A 91 22.80 -11.75 -3.42
C LEU A 91 22.48 -10.87 -2.23
N LEU A 92 23.50 -10.21 -1.65
CA LEU A 92 23.39 -9.26 -0.56
C LEU A 92 23.94 -7.91 -1.00
N ALA A 93 23.20 -6.84 -0.76
CA ALA A 93 23.65 -5.48 -1.04
C ALA A 93 24.66 -5.02 0.03
N GLN A 94 25.86 -4.66 -0.40
CA GLN A 94 26.93 -4.19 0.45
C GLN A 94 26.77 -2.70 0.80
N ASN A 95 26.21 -1.92 -0.12
CA ASN A 95 26.02 -0.49 -0.04
C ASN A 95 24.85 -0.05 -0.92
N ASP A 96 24.60 1.26 -1.03
CA ASP A 96 23.49 1.80 -1.82
C ASP A 96 23.63 1.48 -3.32
N THR A 97 24.85 1.49 -3.86
CA THR A 97 25.11 1.04 -5.25
C THR A 97 24.68 -0.42 -5.43
N GLY A 98 25.05 -1.31 -4.50
CA GLY A 98 24.62 -2.71 -4.53
C GLY A 98 23.11 -2.87 -4.39
N TYR A 99 22.47 -2.04 -3.59
CA TYR A 99 21.01 -2.04 -3.47
C TYR A 99 20.32 -1.66 -4.79
N HIS A 100 20.77 -0.59 -5.45
CA HIS A 100 20.26 -0.20 -6.78
C HIS A 100 20.52 -1.28 -7.83
N ASN A 101 21.72 -1.86 -7.84
CA ASN A 101 22.06 -2.95 -8.77
C ASN A 101 21.21 -4.19 -8.52
N LEU A 102 20.93 -4.53 -7.25
CA LEU A 102 20.03 -5.64 -6.91
C LEU A 102 18.62 -5.40 -7.43
N MET A 103 18.08 -4.17 -7.30
CA MET A 103 16.78 -3.80 -7.88
C MET A 103 16.78 -3.98 -9.40
N LYS A 104 17.85 -3.59 -10.09
CA LYS A 104 18.00 -3.79 -11.56
C LYS A 104 18.01 -5.28 -11.92
N ILE A 105 18.81 -6.09 -11.22
CA ILE A 105 18.89 -7.54 -11.46
C ILE A 105 17.53 -8.19 -11.31
N VAL A 106 16.83 -7.91 -10.20
CA VAL A 106 15.50 -8.48 -9.92
C VAL A 106 14.49 -7.99 -10.96
N SER A 107 14.51 -6.71 -11.33
CA SER A 107 13.64 -6.15 -12.38
C SER A 107 13.85 -6.83 -13.74
N ARG A 108 15.10 -7.03 -14.18
CA ARG A 108 15.43 -7.74 -15.42
C ARG A 108 14.94 -9.18 -15.40
N GLY A 109 15.03 -9.85 -14.23
CA GLY A 109 14.50 -11.19 -14.06
C GLY A 109 12.99 -11.26 -14.38
N PHE A 110 12.22 -10.29 -13.96
CA PHE A 110 10.79 -10.22 -14.26
C PHE A 110 10.49 -9.72 -15.67
N THR A 111 11.06 -8.59 -16.07
CA THR A 111 10.67 -7.90 -17.30
C THR A 111 11.21 -8.56 -18.56
N GLU A 112 12.34 -9.29 -18.47
CA GLU A 112 13.01 -9.94 -19.60
C GLU A 112 13.02 -11.47 -19.49
N GLY A 113 13.38 -11.98 -18.30
CA GLY A 113 13.70 -13.39 -18.09
C GLY A 113 12.57 -14.25 -17.51
N PHE A 114 11.37 -13.72 -17.36
CA PHE A 114 10.28 -14.46 -16.72
C PHE A 114 9.83 -15.68 -17.55
N TYR A 115 10.08 -16.86 -16.99
CA TYR A 115 9.60 -18.14 -17.50
C TYR A 115 9.45 -19.11 -16.33
N TYR A 116 8.22 -19.26 -15.81
CA TYR A 116 7.87 -19.87 -14.52
C TYR A 116 8.43 -19.16 -13.29
N LYS A 117 9.65 -18.65 -13.35
CA LYS A 117 10.32 -17.84 -12.33
C LYS A 117 11.03 -16.64 -12.99
N PRO A 118 11.29 -15.55 -12.26
CA PRO A 118 12.05 -14.42 -12.77
C PRO A 118 13.54 -14.77 -12.85
N ARG A 119 14.01 -15.14 -14.05
CA ARG A 119 15.38 -15.63 -14.26
C ARG A 119 16.26 -14.53 -14.79
N VAL A 120 17.49 -14.49 -14.31
CA VAL A 120 18.59 -13.70 -14.88
C VAL A 120 19.67 -14.61 -15.43
N ASP A 121 20.53 -14.09 -16.28
CA ASP A 121 21.70 -14.78 -16.81
C ASP A 121 22.99 -14.07 -16.35
N TYR A 122 24.12 -14.63 -16.72
CA TYR A 122 25.42 -14.07 -16.34
C TYR A 122 25.74 -12.71 -16.99
N GLU A 123 25.08 -12.37 -18.09
CA GLU A 123 25.20 -11.05 -18.72
C GLU A 123 24.65 -9.95 -17.80
N VAL A 124 23.44 -10.15 -17.24
CA VAL A 124 22.84 -9.23 -16.26
C VAL A 124 23.68 -9.13 -14.99
N LEU A 125 24.20 -10.27 -14.51
CA LEU A 125 25.06 -10.27 -13.33
C LEU A 125 26.37 -9.51 -13.56
N GLU A 126 27.01 -9.63 -14.76
CA GLU A 126 28.20 -8.88 -15.10
C GLU A 126 27.95 -7.38 -15.15
N GLU A 127 26.79 -6.96 -15.66
CA GLU A 127 26.40 -5.55 -15.78
C GLU A 127 26.16 -4.89 -14.41
N TYR A 128 25.56 -5.62 -13.45
CA TYR A 128 25.08 -5.06 -12.18
C TYR A 128 25.77 -5.65 -10.93
N LYS A 129 26.94 -6.26 -11.05
CA LYS A 129 27.66 -6.93 -9.94
C LYS A 129 28.22 -6.01 -8.87
N GLU A 130 28.41 -4.73 -9.15
CA GLU A 130 29.07 -3.79 -8.24
C GLU A 130 28.29 -3.60 -6.94
N GLY A 131 28.99 -3.62 -5.80
CA GLY A 131 28.40 -3.45 -4.49
C GLY A 131 27.59 -4.65 -3.99
N LEU A 132 27.74 -5.83 -4.61
CA LEU A 132 27.06 -7.06 -4.21
C LEU A 132 28.02 -8.09 -3.61
N ILE A 133 27.52 -8.86 -2.65
CA ILE A 133 28.12 -10.08 -2.13
C ILE A 133 27.23 -11.24 -2.55
N ALA A 134 27.83 -12.31 -3.08
CA ALA A 134 27.10 -13.51 -3.51
C ALA A 134 27.41 -14.72 -2.64
N LEU A 135 26.39 -15.54 -2.32
CA LEU A 135 26.50 -16.83 -1.65
C LEU A 135 26.02 -17.92 -2.60
N SER A 136 26.66 -19.10 -2.55
CA SER A 136 26.38 -20.20 -3.50
C SER A 136 25.00 -20.86 -3.33
N ALA A 137 24.19 -20.38 -2.41
CA ALA A 137 22.83 -20.79 -2.11
C ALA A 137 22.69 -22.24 -1.57
N CYS A 138 21.44 -22.74 -1.55
CA CYS A 138 21.05 -24.04 -1.04
C CYS A 138 21.35 -25.19 -2.00
N LEU A 139 20.75 -26.37 -1.79
CA LEU A 139 20.87 -27.53 -2.69
C LEU A 139 20.40 -27.25 -4.13
N ALA A 140 19.61 -26.19 -4.35
CA ALA A 140 19.20 -25.74 -5.67
C ALA A 140 20.21 -24.80 -6.35
N GLY A 141 21.27 -24.40 -5.67
CA GLY A 141 22.37 -23.62 -6.24
C GLY A 141 23.15 -24.39 -7.31
N GLU A 142 23.77 -23.67 -8.24
CA GLU A 142 24.49 -24.28 -9.39
C GLU A 142 25.65 -25.15 -8.91
N VAL A 143 26.48 -24.66 -7.97
CA VAL A 143 27.61 -25.40 -7.40
C VAL A 143 27.14 -26.67 -6.67
N ALA A 144 26.14 -26.55 -5.81
CA ALA A 144 25.61 -27.68 -5.03
C ALA A 144 24.96 -28.74 -5.94
N THR A 145 24.26 -28.31 -7.01
CA THR A 145 23.66 -29.21 -7.98
C THR A 145 24.73 -30.06 -8.67
N TYR A 146 25.81 -29.47 -9.17
CA TYR A 146 26.89 -30.26 -9.86
C TYR A 146 27.59 -31.21 -8.89
N ILE A 147 27.75 -30.85 -7.61
CA ILE A 147 28.26 -31.78 -6.58
C ILE A 147 27.31 -32.97 -6.40
N ARG A 148 25.99 -32.74 -6.32
CA ARG A 148 24.98 -33.79 -6.20
C ARG A 148 25.01 -34.75 -7.41
N GLU A 149 25.24 -34.21 -8.59
CA GLU A 149 25.38 -34.94 -9.87
C GLU A 149 26.75 -35.62 -10.01
N ASN A 150 27.60 -35.63 -8.96
CA ASN A 150 28.94 -36.20 -8.95
C ASN A 150 29.94 -35.52 -9.96
N ASN A 151 29.69 -34.27 -10.31
CA ASN A 151 30.57 -33.52 -11.22
C ASN A 151 31.31 -32.41 -10.46
N TYR A 152 32.29 -32.85 -9.64
CA TYR A 152 33.07 -31.94 -8.78
C TYR A 152 33.83 -30.87 -9.55
N GLU A 153 34.47 -31.25 -10.72
CA GLU A 153 35.25 -30.30 -11.50
C GLU A 153 34.38 -29.21 -12.11
N LYS A 154 33.15 -29.55 -12.57
CA LYS A 154 32.19 -28.57 -13.05
C LYS A 154 31.74 -27.64 -11.93
N ALA A 155 31.44 -28.18 -10.76
CA ALA A 155 31.10 -27.40 -9.57
C ALA A 155 32.24 -26.40 -9.20
N LYS A 156 33.51 -26.87 -9.20
CA LYS A 156 34.66 -26.04 -8.88
C LYS A 156 34.87 -24.93 -9.92
N ASN A 157 34.75 -25.25 -11.21
CA ASN A 157 34.85 -24.25 -12.27
C ASN A 157 33.73 -23.19 -12.17
N THR A 158 32.51 -23.59 -11.82
CA THR A 158 31.39 -22.65 -11.54
C THR A 158 31.71 -21.77 -10.34
N ALA A 159 32.21 -22.30 -9.25
CA ALA A 159 32.59 -21.52 -8.07
C ALA A 159 33.69 -20.49 -8.40
N LEU A 160 34.72 -20.89 -9.15
CA LEU A 160 35.75 -19.97 -9.59
C LEU A 160 35.19 -18.87 -10.51
N ARG A 161 34.32 -19.23 -11.46
CA ARG A 161 33.64 -18.25 -12.32
C ARG A 161 32.84 -17.23 -11.52
N LEU A 162 32.12 -17.67 -10.49
CA LEU A 162 31.35 -16.76 -9.61
C LEU A 162 32.30 -15.89 -8.76
N GLN A 163 33.43 -16.44 -8.28
CA GLN A 163 34.44 -15.65 -7.60
C GLN A 163 35.07 -14.59 -8.52
N ASP A 164 35.37 -14.93 -9.75
CA ASP A 164 35.91 -13.99 -10.76
C ASP A 164 34.87 -12.88 -11.06
N LEU A 165 33.61 -13.26 -11.16
CA LEU A 165 32.50 -12.33 -11.43
C LEU A 165 32.32 -11.29 -10.32
N PHE A 166 32.17 -11.72 -9.05
CA PHE A 166 31.91 -10.83 -7.91
C PHE A 166 33.18 -10.30 -7.22
N GLY A 167 34.32 -10.93 -7.47
CA GLY A 167 35.57 -10.62 -6.80
C GLY A 167 35.87 -11.54 -5.62
N LYS A 168 37.15 -11.69 -5.32
CA LYS A 168 37.70 -12.69 -4.36
C LYS A 168 37.03 -12.64 -3.00
N ASP A 169 36.71 -11.43 -2.48
CA ASP A 169 36.17 -11.24 -1.14
C ASP A 169 34.63 -11.09 -1.14
N ASN A 170 33.97 -11.21 -2.28
CA ASN A 170 32.54 -11.00 -2.45
C ASN A 170 31.76 -12.25 -2.89
N PHE A 171 32.42 -13.41 -2.94
CA PHE A 171 31.75 -14.68 -3.19
C PHE A 171 32.12 -15.69 -2.12
N PHE A 172 31.08 -16.38 -1.59
CA PHE A 172 31.22 -17.36 -0.50
C PHE A 172 30.53 -18.67 -0.85
N LEU A 173 31.15 -19.80 -0.48
CA LEU A 173 30.52 -21.11 -0.53
C LEU A 173 29.65 -21.32 0.70
N GLU A 174 28.39 -21.63 0.49
CA GLU A 174 27.35 -21.68 1.53
C GLU A 174 27.17 -23.10 2.08
N LEU A 175 27.36 -23.26 3.39
CA LEU A 175 27.12 -24.49 4.14
C LEU A 175 25.75 -24.43 4.80
N GLN A 176 24.94 -25.49 4.63
CA GLN A 176 23.65 -25.68 5.28
C GLN A 176 23.57 -27.08 5.89
N ASP A 177 22.90 -27.24 7.03
CA ASP A 177 22.68 -28.53 7.65
C ASP A 177 21.29 -28.63 8.30
N HIS A 178 20.39 -29.32 7.61
CA HIS A 178 19.03 -29.65 8.07
C HIS A 178 18.90 -31.15 8.36
N GLY A 179 20.01 -31.89 8.41
CA GLY A 179 20.01 -33.35 8.58
C GLY A 179 19.75 -34.13 7.30
N ILE A 180 19.88 -33.50 6.12
CA ILE A 180 19.63 -34.09 4.81
C ILE A 180 20.94 -34.74 4.28
N PRO A 181 20.93 -36.03 3.84
CA PRO A 181 22.13 -36.70 3.34
C PRO A 181 22.84 -35.96 2.20
N ASP A 182 22.09 -35.35 1.27
CA ASP A 182 22.63 -34.57 0.18
C ASP A 182 23.44 -33.36 0.67
N GLN A 183 23.00 -32.70 1.76
CA GLN A 183 23.76 -31.58 2.36
C GLN A 183 25.08 -32.04 2.95
N THR A 184 25.13 -33.21 3.59
CA THR A 184 26.39 -33.79 4.08
C THR A 184 27.39 -34.01 2.96
N LYS A 185 26.92 -34.55 1.82
CA LYS A 185 27.72 -34.74 0.61
C LYS A 185 28.23 -33.41 0.05
N VAL A 186 27.34 -32.42 -0.08
CA VAL A 186 27.67 -31.08 -0.59
C VAL A 186 28.66 -30.38 0.34
N ASN A 187 28.41 -30.36 1.66
CA ASN A 187 29.27 -29.72 2.65
C ASN A 187 30.70 -30.30 2.61
N THR A 188 30.83 -31.64 2.51
CA THR A 188 32.13 -32.29 2.41
C THR A 188 32.91 -31.83 1.17
N ALA A 189 32.23 -31.71 0.03
CA ALA A 189 32.85 -31.22 -1.22
C ALA A 189 33.21 -29.73 -1.15
N LEU A 190 32.33 -28.89 -0.52
CA LEU A 190 32.58 -27.45 -0.37
C LEU A 190 33.77 -27.17 0.59
N LEU A 191 33.92 -27.94 1.67
CA LEU A 191 35.06 -27.84 2.56
C LEU A 191 36.40 -28.16 1.82
N LYS A 192 36.37 -29.17 0.96
CA LYS A 192 37.52 -29.49 0.09
C LYS A 192 37.78 -28.35 -0.94
N MET A 193 36.72 -27.90 -1.59
CA MET A 193 36.78 -26.85 -2.60
C MET A 193 37.33 -25.54 -2.05
N SER A 194 36.89 -25.13 -0.85
CA SER A 194 37.40 -23.95 -0.17
C SER A 194 38.92 -24.02 0.06
N LYS A 195 39.42 -25.19 0.48
CA LYS A 195 40.85 -25.39 0.68
C LYS A 195 41.64 -25.33 -0.64
N GLU A 196 41.06 -25.83 -1.73
CA GLU A 196 41.72 -25.86 -3.05
C GLU A 196 41.70 -24.51 -3.74
N THR A 197 40.62 -23.74 -3.59
CA THR A 197 40.40 -22.50 -4.34
C THR A 197 40.68 -21.23 -3.55
N GLY A 198 40.69 -21.32 -2.22
CA GLY A 198 40.77 -20.19 -1.31
C GLY A 198 39.49 -19.38 -1.22
N ILE A 199 38.34 -19.90 -1.71
CA ILE A 199 37.02 -19.29 -1.54
C ILE A 199 36.55 -19.51 -0.11
N ASP A 200 36.17 -18.45 0.58
CA ASP A 200 35.69 -18.52 1.96
C ASP A 200 34.32 -19.20 2.06
N LEU A 201 34.08 -19.81 3.23
CA LEU A 201 32.82 -20.46 3.57
C LEU A 201 31.94 -19.56 4.41
N VAL A 202 30.62 -19.71 4.27
CA VAL A 202 29.62 -19.08 5.13
C VAL A 202 28.58 -20.12 5.55
N ALA A 203 28.07 -20.04 6.78
CA ALA A 203 27.06 -20.96 7.30
C ALA A 203 25.70 -20.25 7.39
N THR A 204 24.66 -20.86 6.81
CA THR A 204 23.29 -20.34 6.83
C THR A 204 22.29 -21.43 7.23
N ASN A 205 21.04 -21.05 7.47
CA ASN A 205 19.98 -22.01 7.80
C ASN A 205 18.78 -21.96 6.84
N ASP A 206 18.84 -21.18 5.78
CA ASP A 206 17.76 -21.13 4.76
C ASP A 206 16.35 -21.05 5.41
N ILE A 207 16.17 -20.00 6.23
CA ILE A 207 14.99 -19.87 7.11
C ILE A 207 13.74 -19.69 6.28
N HIS A 208 12.70 -20.49 6.56
CA HIS A 208 11.38 -20.40 5.93
C HIS A 208 10.24 -20.15 6.92
N TYR A 209 10.49 -20.31 8.20
CA TYR A 209 9.55 -20.01 9.29
C TYR A 209 10.30 -19.55 10.56
N THR A 210 9.62 -18.78 11.41
CA THR A 210 10.26 -18.12 12.55
C THR A 210 10.51 -19.09 13.72
N PHE A 211 9.49 -19.82 14.14
CA PHE A 211 9.56 -20.68 15.31
C PHE A 211 9.63 -22.16 14.90
N LYS A 212 10.25 -22.99 15.72
CA LYS A 212 10.40 -24.42 15.44
C LYS A 212 9.04 -25.12 15.30
N GLU A 213 8.07 -24.72 16.08
CA GLU A 213 6.69 -25.21 16.06
C GLU A 213 5.90 -24.83 14.79
N ASP A 214 6.40 -23.88 14.01
CA ASP A 214 5.77 -23.47 12.75
C ASP A 214 5.99 -24.46 11.60
N ALA A 215 6.83 -25.47 11.80
CA ALA A 215 7.16 -26.46 10.77
C ALA A 215 5.91 -27.13 10.17
N GLU A 216 4.90 -27.41 10.99
CA GLU A 216 3.66 -28.04 10.56
C GLU A 216 2.77 -27.06 9.76
N ALA A 217 2.62 -25.84 10.23
CA ALA A 217 1.89 -24.79 9.49
C ALA A 217 2.57 -24.47 8.15
N HIS A 218 3.90 -24.47 8.13
CA HIS A 218 4.69 -24.31 6.90
C HIS A 218 4.46 -25.45 5.91
N ASP A 219 4.41 -26.72 6.37
CA ASP A 219 4.10 -27.87 5.52
C ASP A 219 2.68 -27.76 4.89
N ILE A 220 1.71 -27.26 5.66
CA ILE A 220 0.37 -26.93 5.17
C ILE A 220 0.44 -25.81 4.10
N LEU A 221 1.26 -24.77 4.30
CA LEU A 221 1.44 -23.68 3.34
C LEU A 221 1.97 -24.22 1.99
N LEU A 222 2.95 -25.10 2.00
CA LEU A 222 3.46 -25.76 0.78
C LEU A 222 2.39 -26.59 0.06
N CYS A 223 1.50 -27.23 0.81
CA CYS A 223 0.36 -27.93 0.23
C CYS A 223 -0.65 -26.96 -0.42
N ILE A 224 -0.86 -25.78 0.18
CA ILE A 224 -1.70 -24.73 -0.42
C ILE A 224 -1.08 -24.26 -1.74
N GLN A 225 0.24 -24.01 -1.77
CA GLN A 225 0.99 -23.60 -2.95
C GLN A 225 0.87 -24.59 -4.11
N THR A 226 1.04 -25.88 -3.81
CA THR A 226 1.12 -26.95 -4.81
C THR A 226 -0.23 -27.59 -5.15
N GLY A 227 -1.31 -27.19 -4.44
CA GLY A 227 -2.64 -27.77 -4.59
C GLY A 227 -2.78 -29.20 -4.07
N LYS A 228 -1.82 -29.66 -3.24
CA LYS A 228 -1.76 -30.99 -2.65
C LYS A 228 -2.42 -31.04 -1.28
N LYS A 229 -2.58 -32.26 -0.74
CA LYS A 229 -3.00 -32.53 0.64
C LYS A 229 -1.80 -32.99 1.47
N VAL A 230 -1.87 -32.84 2.78
CA VAL A 230 -0.81 -33.29 3.71
C VAL A 230 -0.54 -34.80 3.57
N GLN A 231 -1.58 -35.58 3.27
CA GLN A 231 -1.50 -37.04 3.13
C GLN A 231 -0.87 -37.51 1.81
N ASP A 232 -0.74 -36.64 0.82
CA ASP A 232 -0.16 -37.01 -0.48
C ASP A 232 1.32 -37.38 -0.31
N GLU A 233 1.73 -38.53 -0.83
CA GLU A 233 3.13 -39.00 -0.76
C GLU A 233 4.02 -38.22 -1.73
N ASP A 234 3.55 -37.97 -2.94
CA ASP A 234 4.26 -37.23 -4.00
C ASP A 234 3.95 -35.73 -3.91
N ARG A 235 4.63 -35.03 -3.01
CA ARG A 235 4.51 -33.59 -2.82
C ARG A 235 5.80 -32.94 -2.32
N MET A 236 5.92 -31.65 -2.50
CA MET A 236 7.00 -30.85 -1.96
C MET A 236 6.94 -30.85 -0.41
N ARG A 237 8.07 -31.07 0.23
CA ARG A 237 8.26 -31.03 1.69
C ARG A 237 9.63 -30.46 2.03
N TYR A 238 9.71 -29.72 3.14
CA TYR A 238 10.95 -29.37 3.80
C TYR A 238 11.14 -30.36 4.97
N GLU A 239 11.91 -31.40 4.72
CA GLU A 239 12.07 -32.49 5.68
C GLU A 239 12.82 -32.06 6.94
N GLY A 240 12.49 -32.68 8.08
CA GLY A 240 13.21 -32.55 9.34
C GLY A 240 12.82 -31.36 10.22
N GLY A 241 12.01 -30.42 9.75
CA GLY A 241 11.53 -29.27 10.56
C GLY A 241 12.65 -28.38 11.09
N GLN A 242 13.73 -28.18 10.32
CA GLN A 242 14.93 -27.48 10.76
C GLN A 242 15.12 -26.09 10.15
N TYR A 243 14.16 -25.57 9.36
CA TYR A 243 14.24 -24.30 8.64
C TYR A 243 13.75 -23.09 9.45
N TYR A 244 13.79 -23.19 10.79
CA TYR A 244 13.41 -22.11 11.71
C TYR A 244 14.58 -21.17 12.03
N LEU A 245 14.27 -20.01 12.63
CA LEU A 245 15.26 -19.05 13.10
C LEU A 245 16.02 -19.63 14.31
N LYS A 246 17.17 -20.26 14.05
CA LYS A 246 18.03 -20.84 15.08
C LYS A 246 18.82 -19.77 15.83
N SER A 247 19.09 -19.99 17.10
CA SER A 247 20.00 -19.14 17.88
C SER A 247 21.45 -19.23 17.37
N PRO A 248 22.29 -18.22 17.66
CA PRO A 248 23.72 -18.28 17.34
C PRO A 248 24.42 -19.52 17.94
N GLU A 249 23.99 -19.97 19.11
CA GLU A 249 24.53 -21.16 19.79
C GLU A 249 24.12 -22.45 19.07
N GLU A 250 22.88 -22.54 18.60
CA GLU A 250 22.41 -23.67 17.77
C GLU A 250 23.22 -23.78 16.49
N MET A 251 23.42 -22.65 15.79
CA MET A 251 24.21 -22.62 14.56
C MET A 251 25.69 -23.00 14.81
N GLN A 252 26.30 -22.57 15.90
CA GLN A 252 27.65 -22.96 16.26
C GLN A 252 27.77 -24.47 16.54
N ARG A 253 26.73 -25.08 17.11
CA ARG A 253 26.68 -26.54 17.34
C ARG A 253 26.53 -27.35 16.07
N LEU A 254 25.84 -26.80 15.05
CA LEU A 254 25.69 -27.47 13.75
C LEU A 254 26.99 -27.51 12.95
N PHE A 255 27.85 -26.48 13.07
CA PHE A 255 29.07 -26.32 12.29
C PHE A 255 30.34 -26.28 13.15
N PRO A 256 30.57 -27.27 14.06
CA PRO A 256 31.77 -27.28 14.94
C PRO A 256 33.08 -27.42 14.16
N TYR A 257 33.00 -28.00 12.96
CA TYR A 257 34.08 -28.22 12.01
C TYR A 257 34.37 -27.05 11.08
N ALA A 258 33.50 -26.01 11.04
CA ALA A 258 33.60 -24.87 10.17
C ALA A 258 33.39 -23.53 10.90
N ARG A 259 34.09 -23.29 11.98
CA ARG A 259 33.96 -22.10 12.84
C ARG A 259 34.20 -20.79 12.10
N GLU A 260 35.05 -20.78 11.07
CA GLU A 260 35.26 -19.60 10.23
C GLU A 260 34.01 -19.26 9.37
N ALA A 261 33.26 -20.27 8.92
CA ALA A 261 32.00 -20.05 8.20
C ALA A 261 30.96 -19.32 9.08
N ILE A 262 30.92 -19.61 10.36
CA ILE A 262 30.09 -18.89 11.35
C ILE A 262 30.59 -17.45 11.54
N LYS A 263 31.90 -17.24 11.71
CA LYS A 263 32.46 -15.89 11.87
C LYS A 263 32.29 -15.02 10.63
N ASN A 264 32.33 -15.61 9.45
CA ASN A 264 32.19 -14.91 8.17
C ASN A 264 30.78 -14.29 8.05
N THR A 265 29.73 -14.85 8.65
CA THR A 265 28.40 -14.22 8.69
C THR A 265 28.45 -12.82 9.31
N GLY A 266 29.12 -12.68 10.46
CA GLY A 266 29.29 -11.38 11.11
C GLY A 266 30.24 -10.42 10.36
N LYS A 267 31.25 -10.95 9.63
CA LYS A 267 32.12 -10.13 8.77
C LYS A 267 31.32 -9.57 7.58
N ILE A 268 30.51 -10.39 6.93
CA ILE A 268 29.62 -9.98 5.83
C ILE A 268 28.62 -8.94 6.33
N ALA A 269 27.97 -9.20 7.48
CA ALA A 269 27.00 -8.29 8.08
C ALA A 269 27.58 -6.88 8.34
N LYS A 270 28.86 -6.79 8.77
CA LYS A 270 29.53 -5.50 8.97
C LYS A 270 29.76 -4.73 7.69
N ARG A 271 29.94 -5.42 6.56
CA ARG A 271 30.17 -4.83 5.24
C ARG A 271 28.88 -4.36 4.57
N CYS A 272 27.75 -4.93 4.91
CA CYS A 272 26.45 -4.56 4.35
C CYS A 272 25.90 -3.33 5.06
N ASN A 273 25.87 -2.19 4.38
CA ASN A 273 25.39 -0.90 4.92
C ASN A 273 24.59 -0.19 3.84
N VAL A 274 23.28 -0.46 3.81
CA VAL A 274 22.33 0.18 2.91
C VAL A 274 21.50 1.18 3.72
N GLU A 275 21.36 2.39 3.19
CA GLU A 275 20.50 3.42 3.80
C GLU A 275 19.39 3.83 2.84
N ILE A 276 18.14 3.53 3.23
CA ILE A 276 16.96 3.85 2.43
C ILE A 276 16.42 5.20 2.89
N VAL A 277 16.40 6.16 1.96
CA VAL A 277 15.93 7.53 2.21
C VAL A 277 14.44 7.62 1.93
N PHE A 278 13.68 8.15 2.89
CA PHE A 278 12.23 8.37 2.79
C PHE A 278 11.92 9.88 2.70
N GLY A 279 10.80 10.22 2.06
CA GLY A 279 10.27 11.58 2.03
C GLY A 279 10.93 12.53 1.03
N GLU A 280 11.94 12.08 0.30
CA GLU A 280 12.53 12.87 -0.77
C GLU A 280 11.65 12.86 -2.01
N GLN A 281 11.15 14.03 -2.42
CA GLN A 281 10.23 14.14 -3.55
C GLN A 281 10.93 13.84 -4.88
N LYS A 282 10.36 12.94 -5.68
CA LYS A 282 10.86 12.48 -6.98
C LYS A 282 9.84 12.75 -8.09
N VAL A 283 9.20 13.93 -8.03
CA VAL A 283 8.18 14.35 -9.01
C VAL A 283 8.87 14.65 -10.35
N PRO A 284 8.33 14.15 -11.48
CA PRO A 284 8.82 14.53 -12.81
C PRO A 284 8.66 16.03 -13.06
N GLU A 285 9.55 16.61 -13.85
CA GLU A 285 9.39 17.96 -14.37
C GLU A 285 8.41 17.94 -15.54
N TYR A 286 7.51 18.92 -15.59
CA TYR A 286 6.57 19.07 -16.69
C TYR A 286 7.17 19.92 -17.80
N ASP A 287 7.12 19.43 -19.03
CA ASP A 287 7.59 20.19 -20.20
C ASP A 287 6.60 21.32 -20.55
N VAL A 288 7.00 22.55 -20.21
CA VAL A 288 6.20 23.75 -20.47
C VAL A 288 6.47 24.34 -21.87
N PRO A 289 5.50 25.07 -22.46
CA PRO A 289 5.71 25.76 -23.73
C PRO A 289 6.86 26.79 -23.65
N GLU A 290 7.47 27.06 -24.79
CA GLU A 290 8.56 28.03 -24.91
C GLU A 290 8.15 29.42 -24.36
N GLY A 291 9.02 30.01 -23.57
CA GLY A 291 8.77 31.31 -22.90
C GLY A 291 8.14 31.22 -21.53
N TYR A 292 7.80 30.05 -21.02
CA TYR A 292 7.27 29.84 -19.68
C TYR A 292 8.24 29.06 -18.79
N THR A 293 8.15 29.30 -17.49
CA THR A 293 8.57 28.37 -16.44
C THR A 293 7.34 27.59 -15.95
N ALA A 294 7.51 26.47 -15.24
CA ALA A 294 6.37 25.72 -14.69
C ALA A 294 5.46 26.63 -13.82
N VAL A 295 6.04 27.47 -12.99
CA VAL A 295 5.30 28.43 -12.14
C VAL A 295 4.50 29.43 -12.98
N THR A 296 5.14 30.07 -13.95
CA THR A 296 4.47 31.08 -14.77
C THR A 296 3.39 30.46 -15.69
N TYR A 297 3.59 29.21 -16.12
CA TYR A 297 2.60 28.48 -16.90
C TYR A 297 1.39 28.10 -16.08
N LEU A 298 1.60 27.55 -14.87
CA LEU A 298 0.52 27.26 -13.93
C LEU A 298 -0.33 28.51 -13.65
N ASN A 299 0.34 29.65 -13.34
CA ASN A 299 -0.32 30.92 -13.09
C ASN A 299 -1.15 31.39 -14.31
N HIS A 300 -0.59 31.28 -15.52
CA HIS A 300 -1.29 31.61 -16.75
C HIS A 300 -2.57 30.77 -16.93
N LEU A 301 -2.47 29.46 -16.77
CA LEU A 301 -3.62 28.54 -16.90
C LEU A 301 -4.70 28.87 -15.85
N CYS A 302 -4.31 29.18 -14.63
CA CYS A 302 -5.23 29.55 -13.54
C CYS A 302 -5.92 30.88 -13.81
N GLU A 303 -5.21 31.88 -14.35
CA GLU A 303 -5.80 33.17 -14.74
C GLU A 303 -6.87 33.03 -15.84
N GLU A 304 -6.58 32.23 -16.85
CA GLU A 304 -7.55 31.93 -17.89
C GLU A 304 -8.76 31.13 -17.34
N GLY A 305 -8.47 30.17 -16.46
CA GLY A 305 -9.50 29.40 -15.77
C GLY A 305 -10.39 30.25 -14.86
N LEU A 306 -9.81 31.16 -14.10
CA LEU A 306 -10.56 32.06 -13.23
C LEU A 306 -11.58 32.91 -14.02
N LYS A 307 -11.17 33.45 -15.19
CA LYS A 307 -12.06 34.19 -16.10
C LYS A 307 -13.19 33.32 -16.66
N ARG A 308 -12.90 32.02 -16.93
CA ARG A 308 -13.93 31.09 -17.43
C ARG A 308 -14.92 30.68 -16.34
N ARG A 309 -14.43 30.49 -15.11
CA ARG A 309 -15.25 29.95 -14.00
C ARG A 309 -16.10 31.02 -13.31
N TYR A 310 -15.60 32.27 -13.21
CA TYR A 310 -16.24 33.33 -12.46
C TYR A 310 -16.52 34.55 -13.31
N PRO A 311 -17.82 34.86 -13.59
CA PRO A 311 -18.20 36.05 -14.36
C PRO A 311 -17.75 37.36 -13.70
N ASN A 312 -17.73 37.37 -12.34
CA ASN A 312 -17.30 38.51 -11.53
C ASN A 312 -16.17 38.09 -10.61
N ILE A 313 -14.96 38.55 -10.88
CA ILE A 313 -13.79 38.25 -10.05
C ILE A 313 -13.72 39.25 -8.91
N THR A 314 -14.03 38.80 -7.69
CA THR A 314 -13.93 39.63 -6.48
C THR A 314 -12.48 39.65 -5.94
N LYS A 315 -12.23 40.56 -5.01
CA LYS A 315 -10.93 40.65 -4.33
C LYS A 315 -10.63 39.36 -3.53
N GLU A 316 -11.64 38.82 -2.87
CA GLU A 316 -11.53 37.60 -2.06
C GLU A 316 -11.18 36.37 -2.91
N LEU A 317 -11.78 36.28 -4.14
CA LEU A 317 -11.42 35.20 -5.09
C LEU A 317 -9.96 35.30 -5.53
N ARG A 318 -9.48 36.52 -5.78
CA ARG A 318 -8.08 36.78 -6.15
C ARG A 318 -7.13 36.42 -5.02
N GLU A 319 -7.40 36.88 -3.81
CA GLU A 319 -6.59 36.60 -2.63
C GLU A 319 -6.52 35.09 -2.33
N ARG A 320 -7.63 34.38 -2.51
CA ARG A 320 -7.69 32.92 -2.35
C ARG A 320 -6.85 32.19 -3.43
N LEU A 321 -6.95 32.58 -4.68
CA LEU A 321 -6.16 32.00 -5.76
C LEU A 321 -4.66 32.24 -5.55
N ASP A 322 -4.27 33.48 -5.23
CA ASP A 322 -2.87 33.86 -4.99
C ASP A 322 -2.28 33.10 -3.80
N TYR A 323 -3.07 32.92 -2.74
CA TYR A 323 -2.67 32.13 -1.57
C TYR A 323 -2.42 30.66 -1.92
N GLU A 324 -3.35 30.02 -2.67
CA GLU A 324 -3.20 28.62 -3.05
C GLU A 324 -2.01 28.42 -4.01
N LEU A 325 -1.85 29.27 -5.04
CA LEU A 325 -0.73 29.21 -5.97
C LEU A 325 0.62 29.33 -5.24
N LYS A 326 0.73 30.31 -4.31
CA LYS A 326 1.95 30.49 -3.51
C LYS A 326 2.22 29.28 -2.60
N THR A 327 1.19 28.67 -2.03
CA THR A 327 1.33 27.48 -1.21
C THR A 327 1.81 26.29 -2.04
N ILE A 328 1.22 26.07 -3.22
CA ILE A 328 1.61 25.01 -4.17
C ILE A 328 3.08 25.18 -4.61
N GLU A 329 3.48 26.42 -4.93
CA GLU A 329 4.86 26.75 -5.29
C GLU A 329 5.85 26.48 -4.14
N ASN A 330 5.54 26.98 -2.94
CA ASN A 330 6.41 26.81 -1.77
C ASN A 330 6.57 25.35 -1.35
N MET A 331 5.57 24.53 -1.59
CA MET A 331 5.61 23.08 -1.28
C MET A 331 6.21 22.25 -2.43
N GLY A 332 6.55 22.84 -3.59
CA GLY A 332 7.19 22.16 -4.72
C GLY A 332 6.25 21.29 -5.55
N TYR A 333 4.94 21.58 -5.58
CA TYR A 333 3.94 20.76 -6.28
C TYR A 333 3.44 21.34 -7.60
N VAL A 334 4.14 22.35 -8.16
CA VAL A 334 3.74 22.99 -9.43
C VAL A 334 3.67 21.97 -10.57
N ASP A 335 4.72 21.16 -10.75
CA ASP A 335 4.77 20.14 -11.79
C ASP A 335 3.69 19.07 -11.58
N TYR A 336 3.40 18.71 -10.34
CA TYR A 336 2.31 17.78 -10.01
C TYR A 336 0.96 18.27 -10.56
N PHE A 337 0.61 19.54 -10.31
CA PHE A 337 -0.65 20.13 -10.79
C PHE A 337 -0.69 20.20 -12.32
N LEU A 338 0.45 20.52 -12.95
CA LEU A 338 0.54 20.54 -14.41
C LEU A 338 0.37 19.16 -15.04
N ILE A 339 0.96 18.12 -14.44
CA ILE A 339 0.82 16.73 -14.88
C ILE A 339 -0.65 16.28 -14.76
N VAL A 340 -1.31 16.58 -13.63
CA VAL A 340 -2.73 16.23 -13.44
C VAL A 340 -3.62 16.97 -14.40
N TRP A 341 -3.39 18.29 -14.57
CA TRP A 341 -4.12 19.10 -15.56
C TRP A 341 -3.99 18.53 -16.97
N ASP A 342 -2.80 18.14 -17.37
CA ASP A 342 -2.49 17.67 -18.71
C ASP A 342 -3.29 16.42 -19.13
N PHE A 343 -3.28 15.38 -18.31
CA PHE A 343 -4.01 14.16 -18.69
C PHE A 343 -5.53 14.32 -18.55
N ILE A 344 -6.03 15.19 -17.67
CA ILE A 344 -7.45 15.53 -17.58
C ILE A 344 -7.87 16.33 -18.81
N HIS A 345 -7.06 17.32 -19.19
CA HIS A 345 -7.29 18.13 -20.39
C HIS A 345 -7.29 17.25 -21.65
N TYR A 346 -6.31 16.35 -21.79
CA TYR A 346 -6.30 15.35 -22.86
C TYR A 346 -7.62 14.54 -22.90
N ALA A 347 -8.08 14.05 -21.76
CA ALA A 347 -9.31 13.27 -21.69
C ALA A 347 -10.53 14.10 -22.16
N LYS A 348 -10.66 15.33 -21.67
CA LYS A 348 -11.77 16.24 -22.02
C LYS A 348 -11.75 16.60 -23.52
N GLU A 349 -10.59 16.91 -24.09
CA GLU A 349 -10.45 17.22 -25.53
C GLU A 349 -10.79 16.02 -26.43
N HIS A 350 -10.54 14.79 -25.95
CA HIS A 350 -10.87 13.57 -26.70
C HIS A 350 -12.27 13.02 -26.39
N GLY A 351 -13.09 13.79 -25.67
CA GLY A 351 -14.46 13.41 -25.33
C GLY A 351 -14.55 12.19 -24.42
N ILE A 352 -13.53 11.98 -23.57
CA ILE A 352 -13.53 10.97 -22.50
C ILE A 352 -14.14 11.62 -21.26
N ALA A 353 -15.26 11.08 -20.75
CA ALA A 353 -15.92 11.66 -19.59
C ALA A 353 -15.02 11.58 -18.35
N VAL A 354 -14.90 12.71 -17.67
CA VAL A 354 -14.17 12.88 -16.42
C VAL A 354 -15.16 13.27 -15.32
N GLY A 355 -15.00 12.71 -14.13
CA GLY A 355 -15.84 13.04 -12.98
C GLY A 355 -15.63 14.48 -12.49
N PRO A 356 -16.62 15.08 -11.82
CA PRO A 356 -16.55 16.47 -11.36
C PRO A 356 -15.56 16.71 -10.22
N GLY A 357 -14.94 15.66 -9.73
CA GLY A 357 -13.99 15.68 -8.63
C GLY A 357 -14.41 14.76 -7.48
N ARG A 358 -13.43 14.39 -6.68
CA ARG A 358 -13.63 13.58 -5.47
C ARG A 358 -12.58 13.92 -4.42
N GLY A 359 -12.80 13.47 -3.18
CA GLY A 359 -11.84 13.66 -2.10
C GLY A 359 -11.61 15.12 -1.75
N SER A 360 -10.41 15.44 -1.30
CA SER A 360 -10.06 16.77 -0.80
C SER A 360 -9.69 17.78 -1.89
N ALA A 361 -9.36 17.31 -3.10
CA ALA A 361 -8.94 18.19 -4.21
C ALA A 361 -10.02 19.21 -4.62
N ALA A 362 -11.30 18.88 -4.39
CA ALA A 362 -12.41 19.81 -4.62
C ALA A 362 -12.35 21.08 -3.74
N GLY A 363 -11.55 21.09 -2.67
CA GLY A 363 -11.31 22.27 -1.81
C GLY A 363 -10.40 23.33 -2.40
N SER A 364 -9.78 23.07 -3.58
CA SER A 364 -8.83 23.98 -4.23
C SER A 364 -9.45 24.78 -5.35
N ILE A 365 -9.34 26.12 -5.31
CA ILE A 365 -9.72 27.00 -6.41
C ILE A 365 -8.76 26.84 -7.60
N VAL A 366 -7.49 26.50 -7.35
CA VAL A 366 -6.52 26.18 -8.42
C VAL A 366 -7.00 24.95 -9.19
N SER A 367 -7.40 23.87 -8.51
CA SER A 367 -7.96 22.67 -9.16
C SER A 367 -9.23 22.98 -9.96
N TYR A 368 -10.08 23.88 -9.47
CA TYR A 368 -11.29 24.32 -10.14
C TYR A 368 -10.99 25.17 -11.38
N CYS A 369 -10.06 26.12 -11.31
CA CYS A 369 -9.62 26.93 -12.44
C CYS A 369 -8.93 26.10 -13.53
N LEU A 370 -8.16 25.08 -13.15
CA LEU A 370 -7.51 24.14 -14.07
C LEU A 370 -8.47 23.09 -14.67
N GLU A 371 -9.75 23.13 -14.29
CA GLU A 371 -10.74 22.11 -14.69
C GLU A 371 -10.37 20.68 -14.28
N ILE A 372 -9.50 20.54 -13.25
CA ILE A 372 -9.23 19.28 -12.58
C ILE A 372 -10.48 18.84 -11.82
N THR A 373 -11.17 19.79 -11.20
CA THR A 373 -12.47 19.59 -10.55
C THR A 373 -13.52 20.53 -11.16
N ASP A 374 -14.79 20.12 -11.10
CA ASP A 374 -15.93 20.90 -11.56
C ASP A 374 -16.87 21.29 -10.39
N ILE A 375 -16.36 21.23 -9.15
CA ILE A 375 -17.03 21.67 -7.94
C ILE A 375 -16.43 23.00 -7.49
N ASP A 376 -17.27 24.02 -7.35
CA ASP A 376 -16.85 25.35 -6.91
C ASP A 376 -16.56 25.35 -5.39
N PRO A 377 -15.30 25.47 -4.96
CA PRO A 377 -14.94 25.42 -3.54
C PRO A 377 -15.46 26.63 -2.76
N ILE A 378 -15.73 27.76 -3.42
CA ILE A 378 -16.22 28.97 -2.78
C ILE A 378 -17.71 28.83 -2.46
N ARG A 379 -18.50 28.35 -3.45
CA ARG A 379 -19.93 28.09 -3.27
C ARG A 379 -20.23 27.15 -2.11
N TYR A 380 -19.42 26.06 -2.00
CA TYR A 380 -19.61 25.03 -0.96
C TYR A 380 -18.74 25.24 0.29
N GLN A 381 -18.09 26.39 0.42
CA GLN A 381 -17.23 26.76 1.57
C GLN A 381 -16.19 25.69 1.92
N LEU A 382 -15.58 25.08 0.89
CA LEU A 382 -14.56 24.04 1.06
C LEU A 382 -13.21 24.65 1.43
N LEU A 383 -12.47 23.92 2.26
CA LEU A 383 -11.20 24.39 2.81
C LEU A 383 -10.00 23.79 2.05
N PHE A 384 -9.11 24.64 1.56
CA PHE A 384 -7.89 24.25 0.85
C PHE A 384 -6.93 23.46 1.74
N GLU A 385 -6.82 23.80 3.01
CA GLU A 385 -5.92 23.18 3.97
C GLU A 385 -6.28 21.71 4.28
N ARG A 386 -7.51 21.31 4.00
CA ARG A 386 -7.89 19.88 4.02
C ARG A 386 -7.18 19.10 2.91
N PHE A 387 -6.97 19.72 1.76
CA PHE A 387 -6.30 19.13 0.60
C PHE A 387 -4.78 19.31 0.72
N LEU A 388 -4.29 20.53 0.78
CA LEU A 388 -2.88 20.86 0.87
C LEU A 388 -2.61 21.74 2.08
N ASN A 389 -1.90 21.21 3.08
CA ASN A 389 -1.66 21.86 4.35
C ASN A 389 -0.17 22.20 4.50
N PRO A 390 0.21 23.50 4.54
CA PRO A 390 1.62 23.89 4.72
C PRO A 390 2.24 23.44 6.05
N GLU A 391 1.41 23.20 7.08
CA GLU A 391 1.88 22.68 8.38
C GLU A 391 2.11 21.15 8.37
N ARG A 392 1.87 20.50 7.23
CA ARG A 392 2.02 19.05 7.04
C ARG A 392 2.78 18.75 5.76
N VAL A 393 3.94 18.13 5.88
CA VAL A 393 4.69 17.60 4.73
C VAL A 393 4.04 16.28 4.28
N SER A 394 3.16 16.35 3.28
CA SER A 394 2.63 15.17 2.58
C SER A 394 2.30 15.54 1.15
N MET A 395 2.56 14.63 0.22
CA MET A 395 2.16 14.84 -1.18
C MET A 395 0.65 15.01 -1.30
N PRO A 396 0.17 15.91 -2.19
CA PRO A 396 -1.23 15.98 -2.53
C PRO A 396 -1.66 14.68 -3.23
N ASP A 397 -2.93 14.30 -3.05
CA ASP A 397 -3.53 13.13 -3.68
C ASP A 397 -4.78 13.58 -4.44
N ILE A 398 -4.69 13.60 -5.76
CA ILE A 398 -5.79 13.95 -6.66
C ILE A 398 -6.27 12.68 -7.35
N ASP A 399 -7.32 12.09 -6.80
CA ASP A 399 -8.02 11.00 -7.44
C ASP A 399 -8.91 11.49 -8.58
N VAL A 400 -8.88 10.84 -9.74
CA VAL A 400 -9.66 11.22 -10.91
C VAL A 400 -10.51 10.04 -11.39
N ASP A 401 -11.83 10.29 -11.50
CA ASP A 401 -12.76 9.34 -12.09
C ASP A 401 -12.86 9.55 -13.61
N PHE A 402 -12.59 8.50 -14.37
CA PHE A 402 -12.74 8.48 -15.83
C PHE A 402 -13.86 7.53 -16.26
N CYS A 403 -14.39 7.75 -17.46
CA CYS A 403 -15.22 6.76 -18.15
C CYS A 403 -14.57 5.37 -18.07
N TYR A 404 -15.30 4.38 -17.54
CA TYR A 404 -14.77 3.04 -17.31
C TYR A 404 -14.22 2.39 -18.58
N GLU A 405 -14.91 2.58 -19.73
CA GLU A 405 -14.54 1.94 -21.00
C GLU A 405 -13.31 2.59 -21.65
N ARG A 406 -13.12 3.91 -21.48
CA ARG A 406 -12.07 4.66 -22.16
C ARG A 406 -10.91 5.11 -21.26
N ARG A 407 -10.92 4.74 -19.98
CA ARG A 407 -9.85 5.05 -19.03
C ARG A 407 -8.47 4.64 -19.55
N GLN A 408 -8.37 3.48 -20.19
CA GLN A 408 -7.09 2.96 -20.70
C GLN A 408 -6.46 3.89 -21.73
N GLU A 409 -7.24 4.60 -22.54
CA GLU A 409 -6.71 5.57 -23.50
C GLU A 409 -5.95 6.72 -22.83
N VAL A 410 -6.39 7.13 -21.63
CA VAL A 410 -5.70 8.17 -20.82
C VAL A 410 -4.40 7.63 -20.24
N ILE A 411 -4.39 6.41 -19.72
CA ILE A 411 -3.17 5.75 -19.23
C ILE A 411 -2.17 5.61 -20.39
N ASP A 412 -2.61 5.15 -21.55
CA ASP A 412 -1.78 5.01 -22.75
C ASP A 412 -1.19 6.36 -23.21
N TYR A 413 -1.95 7.44 -23.06
CA TYR A 413 -1.45 8.80 -23.31
C TYR A 413 -0.31 9.15 -22.38
N VAL A 414 -0.47 8.92 -21.06
CA VAL A 414 0.56 9.19 -20.05
C VAL A 414 1.82 8.36 -20.34
N VAL A 415 1.65 7.07 -20.66
CA VAL A 415 2.78 6.19 -21.05
C VAL A 415 3.50 6.70 -22.29
N ARG A 416 2.77 7.18 -23.31
CA ARG A 416 3.39 7.76 -24.52
C ARG A 416 4.13 9.06 -24.24
N LYS A 417 3.56 9.90 -23.35
CA LYS A 417 4.14 11.22 -23.04
C LYS A 417 5.39 11.15 -22.18
N TYR A 418 5.36 10.35 -21.11
CA TYR A 418 6.45 10.29 -20.15
C TYR A 418 7.43 9.14 -20.41
N GLY A 419 7.05 8.12 -21.18
CA GLY A 419 7.89 6.96 -21.50
C GLY A 419 7.46 5.68 -20.77
N LYS A 420 7.64 4.55 -21.43
CA LYS A 420 7.25 3.23 -20.90
C LYS A 420 8.04 2.83 -19.65
N ASP A 421 9.27 3.32 -19.52
CA ASP A 421 10.14 3.01 -18.39
C ASP A 421 9.86 3.91 -17.18
N GLN A 422 9.22 5.06 -17.39
CA GLN A 422 8.90 6.04 -16.37
C GLN A 422 7.47 5.92 -15.84
N VAL A 423 6.61 5.11 -16.48
CA VAL A 423 5.19 4.96 -16.12
C VAL A 423 4.88 3.49 -15.93
N VAL A 424 4.65 3.08 -14.67
CA VAL A 424 4.33 1.69 -14.32
C VAL A 424 3.16 1.61 -13.37
N GLN A 425 2.44 0.48 -13.41
CA GLN A 425 1.36 0.20 -12.48
C GLN A 425 1.88 -0.22 -11.11
N ILE A 426 1.03 -0.07 -10.09
CA ILE A 426 1.36 -0.40 -8.70
C ILE A 426 0.92 -1.83 -8.39
N ILE A 427 1.74 -2.55 -7.60
CA ILE A 427 1.40 -3.88 -7.10
C ILE A 427 0.44 -3.81 -5.92
N THR A 428 -0.37 -4.83 -5.76
CA THR A 428 -1.13 -5.14 -4.54
C THR A 428 -0.97 -6.60 -4.17
N PHE A 429 -1.18 -6.93 -2.89
CA PHE A 429 -1.11 -8.31 -2.41
C PHE A 429 -2.48 -8.74 -1.89
N GLY A 430 -2.97 -9.87 -2.41
CA GLY A 430 -4.05 -10.59 -1.78
C GLY A 430 -3.51 -11.38 -0.59
N THR A 431 -4.16 -11.27 0.56
CA THR A 431 -3.75 -11.97 1.80
C THR A 431 -4.67 -13.13 2.13
N MET A 432 -4.18 -14.05 2.96
CA MET A 432 -4.93 -15.17 3.50
C MET A 432 -5.85 -14.66 4.63
N ALA A 433 -7.00 -14.07 4.26
CA ALA A 433 -7.99 -13.56 5.21
C ALA A 433 -8.68 -14.70 5.98
N ALA A 434 -9.18 -14.41 7.20
CA ALA A 434 -9.73 -15.38 8.15
C ALA A 434 -10.63 -16.48 7.53
N ARG A 435 -11.64 -16.10 6.76
CA ARG A 435 -12.56 -17.08 6.13
C ARG A 435 -11.89 -17.89 5.02
N ALA A 436 -10.97 -17.28 4.28
CA ALA A 436 -10.29 -17.92 3.17
C ALA A 436 -9.25 -18.93 3.67
N VAL A 437 -8.45 -18.53 4.67
CA VAL A 437 -7.41 -19.40 5.22
C VAL A 437 -7.99 -20.65 5.87
N ILE A 438 -9.13 -20.54 6.59
CA ILE A 438 -9.85 -21.71 7.15
C ILE A 438 -10.23 -22.71 6.03
N ARG A 439 -10.74 -22.21 4.90
CA ARG A 439 -11.07 -23.07 3.76
C ARG A 439 -9.85 -23.71 3.10
N ASP A 440 -8.77 -22.95 2.94
CA ASP A 440 -7.53 -23.47 2.36
C ASP A 440 -6.90 -24.54 3.25
N VAL A 441 -6.77 -24.29 4.55
CA VAL A 441 -6.22 -25.25 5.52
C VAL A 441 -7.13 -26.49 5.61
N GLY A 442 -8.45 -26.30 5.70
CA GLY A 442 -9.40 -27.42 5.74
C GLY A 442 -9.31 -28.32 4.51
N ARG A 443 -9.13 -27.74 3.31
CA ARG A 443 -8.91 -28.49 2.07
C ARG A 443 -7.63 -29.32 2.12
N VAL A 444 -6.55 -28.72 2.59
CA VAL A 444 -5.23 -29.37 2.70
C VAL A 444 -5.22 -30.50 3.72
N LEU A 445 -5.96 -30.34 4.83
CA LEU A 445 -6.14 -31.36 5.87
C LEU A 445 -7.15 -32.46 5.49
N ASP A 446 -7.76 -32.38 4.30
CA ASP A 446 -8.80 -33.29 3.81
C ASP A 446 -10.08 -33.32 4.67
N ILE A 447 -10.38 -32.22 5.37
CA ILE A 447 -11.61 -32.09 6.15
C ILE A 447 -12.79 -31.88 5.21
N PRO A 448 -13.94 -32.55 5.43
CA PRO A 448 -15.11 -32.41 4.56
C PRO A 448 -15.54 -30.95 4.34
N TYR A 449 -15.73 -30.55 3.08
CA TYR A 449 -16.05 -29.16 2.69
C TYR A 449 -17.23 -28.57 3.48
N ALA A 450 -18.30 -29.34 3.71
CA ALA A 450 -19.48 -28.88 4.43
C ALA A 450 -19.15 -28.48 5.89
N LYS A 451 -18.25 -29.19 6.57
CA LYS A 451 -17.79 -28.86 7.91
C LYS A 451 -16.95 -27.57 7.88
N VAL A 452 -15.98 -27.50 6.98
CA VAL A 452 -15.09 -26.34 6.84
C VAL A 452 -15.87 -25.07 6.47
N ASP A 453 -16.80 -25.17 5.54
CA ASP A 453 -17.65 -24.03 5.12
C ASP A 453 -18.57 -23.57 6.25
N GLY A 454 -19.11 -24.52 7.05
CA GLY A 454 -19.85 -24.23 8.26
C GLY A 454 -19.06 -23.41 9.26
N ILE A 455 -17.82 -23.85 9.58
CA ILE A 455 -16.89 -23.14 10.48
C ILE A 455 -16.54 -21.76 9.92
N SER A 456 -16.19 -21.67 8.64
CA SER A 456 -15.86 -20.41 7.99
C SER A 456 -17.01 -19.38 8.05
N LYS A 457 -18.28 -19.83 7.96
CA LYS A 457 -19.47 -18.97 8.08
C LYS A 457 -19.73 -18.46 9.48
N MET A 458 -19.22 -19.14 10.52
CA MET A 458 -19.30 -18.63 11.92
C MET A 458 -18.41 -17.42 12.16
N VAL A 459 -17.43 -17.14 11.31
CA VAL A 459 -16.63 -15.90 11.35
C VAL A 459 -17.52 -14.72 10.98
N PRO A 460 -17.65 -13.67 11.82
CA PRO A 460 -18.47 -12.50 11.54
C PRO A 460 -18.08 -11.77 10.24
N ASN A 461 -19.03 -11.08 9.62
CA ASN A 461 -18.79 -10.33 8.39
C ASN A 461 -18.37 -8.89 8.71
N GLU A 462 -17.21 -8.74 9.32
CA GLU A 462 -16.58 -7.44 9.60
C GLU A 462 -15.36 -7.23 8.71
N LEU A 463 -15.10 -6.00 8.35
CA LEU A 463 -13.90 -5.64 7.58
C LEU A 463 -12.64 -5.90 8.42
N ASN A 464 -11.65 -6.57 7.82
CA ASN A 464 -10.37 -6.92 8.46
C ASN A 464 -10.53 -7.72 9.77
N ILE A 465 -11.56 -8.57 9.86
CA ILE A 465 -11.72 -9.47 11.01
C ILE A 465 -10.60 -10.51 11.01
N THR A 466 -9.99 -10.70 12.18
CA THR A 466 -9.03 -11.78 12.43
C THR A 466 -9.72 -12.97 13.10
N ILE A 467 -9.12 -14.15 13.00
CA ILE A 467 -9.63 -15.37 13.67
C ILE A 467 -9.69 -15.15 15.18
N ASP A 468 -8.67 -14.54 15.78
CA ASP A 468 -8.67 -14.23 17.22
C ASP A 468 -9.79 -13.28 17.62
N LYS A 469 -10.08 -12.26 16.81
CA LYS A 469 -11.23 -11.38 17.04
C LYS A 469 -12.55 -12.12 16.85
N ALA A 470 -12.64 -12.97 15.83
CA ALA A 470 -13.82 -13.78 15.58
C ALA A 470 -14.13 -14.74 16.73
N LEU A 471 -13.13 -15.39 17.32
CA LEU A 471 -13.26 -16.25 18.50
C LEU A 471 -13.78 -15.49 19.74
N LYS A 472 -13.45 -14.20 19.86
CA LYS A 472 -13.96 -13.35 20.96
C LYS A 472 -15.43 -12.96 20.75
N ILE A 473 -15.85 -12.71 19.52
CA ILE A 473 -17.17 -12.17 19.18
C ILE A 473 -18.19 -13.30 18.95
N SER A 474 -17.82 -14.32 18.16
CA SER A 474 -18.72 -15.42 17.78
C SER A 474 -18.71 -16.52 18.83
N LYS A 475 -19.83 -16.69 19.53
CA LYS A 475 -20.02 -17.77 20.49
C LYS A 475 -20.01 -19.15 19.82
N ASP A 476 -20.59 -19.24 18.62
CA ASP A 476 -20.68 -20.51 17.88
C ASP A 476 -19.28 -20.99 17.42
N LEU A 477 -18.45 -20.07 16.90
CA LEU A 477 -17.07 -20.38 16.52
C LEU A 477 -16.24 -20.81 17.74
N ARG A 478 -16.39 -20.12 18.87
CA ARG A 478 -15.69 -20.46 20.11
C ARG A 478 -16.10 -21.83 20.61
N ASN A 479 -17.38 -22.13 20.66
CA ASN A 479 -17.88 -23.45 21.08
C ASN A 479 -17.36 -24.56 20.16
N ALA A 480 -17.38 -24.36 18.83
CA ALA A 480 -16.82 -25.32 17.87
C ALA A 480 -15.31 -25.53 18.10
N TYR A 481 -14.56 -24.46 18.35
CA TYR A 481 -13.14 -24.49 18.65
C TYR A 481 -12.83 -25.27 19.96
N GLU A 482 -13.62 -25.05 21.01
CA GLU A 482 -13.39 -25.66 22.32
C GLU A 482 -13.86 -27.14 22.42
N GLN A 483 -14.85 -27.55 21.62
CA GLN A 483 -15.52 -28.86 21.77
C GLN A 483 -15.10 -29.90 20.73
N ASP A 484 -14.47 -29.50 19.62
CA ASP A 484 -14.10 -30.41 18.55
C ASP A 484 -12.60 -30.29 18.21
N GLU A 485 -11.84 -31.35 18.52
CA GLU A 485 -10.38 -31.38 18.33
C GLU A 485 -9.95 -31.08 16.88
N GLU A 486 -10.70 -31.58 15.89
CA GLU A 486 -10.40 -31.32 14.48
C GLU A 486 -10.60 -29.84 14.12
N THR A 487 -11.66 -29.21 14.65
CA THR A 487 -11.88 -27.77 14.51
C THR A 487 -10.83 -26.95 15.26
N HIS A 488 -10.43 -27.39 16.46
CA HIS A 488 -9.34 -26.77 17.22
C HIS A 488 -8.06 -26.70 16.40
N TYR A 489 -7.64 -27.86 15.88
CA TYR A 489 -6.43 -27.97 15.06
C TYR A 489 -6.53 -27.15 13.76
N LEU A 490 -7.68 -27.22 13.05
CA LEU A 490 -7.95 -26.43 11.86
C LEU A 490 -7.77 -24.92 12.12
N ILE A 491 -8.32 -24.43 13.22
CA ILE A 491 -8.28 -23.03 13.59
C ILE A 491 -6.87 -22.60 14.00
N ASP A 492 -6.15 -23.40 14.78
CA ASP A 492 -4.78 -23.07 15.20
C ASP A 492 -3.82 -23.00 14.00
N MET A 493 -3.88 -23.94 13.09
CA MET A 493 -3.11 -23.89 11.84
C MET A 493 -3.50 -22.70 10.97
N SER A 494 -4.80 -22.39 10.90
CA SER A 494 -5.30 -21.23 10.18
C SER A 494 -4.79 -19.90 10.78
N LYS A 495 -4.71 -19.77 12.10
CA LYS A 495 -4.16 -18.58 12.78
C LYS A 495 -2.70 -18.35 12.46
N ARG A 496 -1.88 -19.42 12.34
CA ARG A 496 -0.46 -19.28 11.96
C ARG A 496 -0.29 -18.74 10.55
N LEU A 497 -1.18 -19.11 9.63
CA LEU A 497 -1.12 -18.72 8.22
C LEU A 497 -1.97 -17.48 7.89
N GLU A 498 -2.82 -17.02 8.82
CA GLU A 498 -3.66 -15.85 8.62
C GLU A 498 -2.80 -14.60 8.36
N GLY A 499 -3.21 -13.82 7.36
CA GLY A 499 -2.58 -12.55 6.99
C GLY A 499 -1.39 -12.68 6.05
N LEU A 500 -0.84 -13.89 5.82
CA LEU A 500 0.27 -14.07 4.87
C LEU A 500 -0.14 -13.62 3.46
N PRO A 501 0.74 -12.95 2.70
CA PRO A 501 0.53 -12.66 1.30
C PRO A 501 0.37 -13.96 0.50
N ARG A 502 -0.67 -14.02 -0.32
CA ARG A 502 -1.00 -15.22 -1.11
C ARG A 502 -0.59 -15.10 -2.57
N HIS A 503 -0.89 -13.96 -3.16
CA HIS A 503 -0.57 -13.65 -4.55
C HIS A 503 -0.37 -12.16 -4.73
N ALA A 504 0.47 -11.82 -5.69
CA ALA A 504 0.61 -10.48 -6.19
C ALA A 504 -0.44 -10.21 -7.27
N SER A 505 -0.97 -9.01 -7.32
CA SER A 505 -1.88 -8.51 -8.35
C SER A 505 -1.59 -7.05 -8.65
N MET A 506 -2.22 -6.50 -9.67
CA MET A 506 -2.08 -5.08 -10.02
C MET A 506 -3.14 -4.25 -9.29
N HIS A 507 -2.76 -3.07 -8.86
CA HIS A 507 -3.71 -2.09 -8.36
C HIS A 507 -4.70 -1.68 -9.46
N ALA A 508 -5.97 -1.54 -9.10
CA ALA A 508 -7.03 -1.32 -10.08
C ALA A 508 -6.92 0.02 -10.83
N ALA A 509 -6.25 1.02 -10.23
CA ALA A 509 -6.24 2.40 -10.72
C ALA A 509 -4.87 3.09 -10.62
N GLY A 510 -4.01 2.66 -9.71
CA GLY A 510 -2.76 3.35 -9.37
C GLY A 510 -1.65 3.16 -10.39
N VAL A 511 -1.08 4.29 -10.82
CA VAL A 511 0.08 4.36 -11.71
C VAL A 511 1.14 5.25 -11.08
N VAL A 512 2.41 4.86 -11.20
CA VAL A 512 3.54 5.68 -10.77
C VAL A 512 4.16 6.34 -11.98
N ILE A 513 4.49 7.62 -11.85
CA ILE A 513 5.24 8.38 -12.85
C ILE A 513 6.56 8.83 -12.21
N GLY A 514 7.69 8.43 -12.78
CA GLY A 514 9.02 8.79 -12.31
C GLY A 514 9.69 9.87 -13.16
N LYS A 515 10.61 10.61 -12.54
CA LYS A 515 11.47 11.57 -13.24
C LYS A 515 12.44 10.86 -14.20
N THR A 516 12.88 9.65 -13.83
CA THR A 516 13.69 8.73 -14.64
C THR A 516 13.02 7.36 -14.66
N ALA A 517 13.65 6.35 -15.23
CA ALA A 517 13.14 4.99 -15.24
C ALA A 517 12.79 4.52 -13.80
N ILE A 518 11.64 3.90 -13.64
CA ILE A 518 11.13 3.51 -12.31
C ILE A 518 12.03 2.50 -11.61
N ASP A 519 12.74 1.65 -12.36
CA ASP A 519 13.68 0.68 -11.78
C ASP A 519 14.96 1.31 -11.19
N GLU A 520 15.13 2.63 -11.31
CA GLU A 520 16.11 3.39 -10.51
C GLU A 520 15.66 3.62 -9.06
N TYR A 521 14.38 3.53 -8.78
CA TYR A 521 13.78 3.85 -7.48
C TYR A 521 13.19 2.65 -6.77
N VAL A 522 12.56 1.75 -7.53
CA VAL A 522 11.86 0.57 -7.00
C VAL A 522 12.05 -0.63 -7.94
N PRO A 523 12.18 -1.84 -7.40
CA PRO A 523 12.26 -3.04 -8.23
C PRO A 523 10.93 -3.28 -8.96
N LEU A 524 11.00 -3.82 -10.17
CA LEU A 524 9.85 -4.12 -11.01
C LEU A 524 9.52 -5.62 -11.00
N ALA A 525 8.23 -5.93 -11.10
CA ALA A 525 7.70 -7.25 -11.39
C ALA A 525 6.87 -7.24 -12.67
N THR A 526 6.33 -8.38 -13.07
CA THR A 526 5.44 -8.51 -14.23
C THR A 526 4.03 -8.84 -13.75
N GLY A 527 3.08 -8.01 -14.16
CA GLY A 527 1.65 -8.21 -13.92
C GLY A 527 0.96 -8.99 -15.04
N ALA A 528 -0.36 -8.89 -15.13
CA ALA A 528 -1.13 -9.45 -16.24
C ALA A 528 -0.67 -8.84 -17.57
N ASP A 529 -0.78 -9.60 -18.66
CA ASP A 529 -0.38 -9.19 -20.02
C ASP A 529 1.09 -8.74 -20.16
N ASN A 530 1.97 -9.23 -19.27
CA ASN A 530 3.39 -8.86 -19.19
C ASN A 530 3.64 -7.36 -18.96
N ALA A 531 2.67 -6.63 -18.42
CA ALA A 531 2.87 -5.24 -18.03
C ALA A 531 3.82 -5.13 -16.83
N ALA A 532 4.74 -4.17 -16.85
CA ALA A 532 5.59 -3.89 -15.71
C ALA A 532 4.76 -3.33 -14.54
N VAL A 533 5.03 -3.82 -13.34
CA VAL A 533 4.44 -3.34 -12.09
C VAL A 533 5.54 -3.12 -11.05
N THR A 534 5.34 -2.18 -10.14
CA THR A 534 6.27 -1.99 -9.02
C THR A 534 6.25 -3.20 -8.10
N GLN A 535 7.36 -3.49 -7.41
CA GLN A 535 7.37 -4.51 -6.35
C GLN A 535 6.95 -3.95 -4.97
N PHE A 536 6.88 -2.65 -4.83
CA PHE A 536 6.44 -2.00 -3.60
C PHE A 536 5.00 -1.51 -3.73
N THR A 537 4.27 -1.58 -2.62
CA THR A 537 2.87 -1.17 -2.54
C THR A 537 2.72 0.36 -2.57
N MET A 538 1.51 0.83 -2.80
CA MET A 538 1.15 2.24 -2.90
C MET A 538 1.69 3.10 -1.75
N THR A 539 1.47 2.67 -0.52
CA THR A 539 1.95 3.41 0.68
C THR A 539 3.47 3.55 0.70
N THR A 540 4.18 2.47 0.35
CA THR A 540 5.64 2.47 0.29
C THR A 540 6.17 3.40 -0.80
N ILE A 541 5.52 3.41 -1.96
CA ILE A 541 5.88 4.28 -3.09
C ILE A 541 5.74 5.76 -2.71
N GLU A 542 4.65 6.13 -2.04
CA GLU A 542 4.43 7.49 -1.53
C GLU A 542 5.50 7.90 -0.52
N GLU A 543 5.86 7.01 0.40
CA GLU A 543 6.89 7.27 1.42
C GLU A 543 8.31 7.38 0.81
N LEU A 544 8.57 6.72 -0.32
CA LEU A 544 9.80 6.89 -1.09
C LEU A 544 9.80 8.17 -1.95
N GLY A 545 8.72 8.94 -1.93
CA GLY A 545 8.59 10.24 -2.59
C GLY A 545 8.25 10.17 -4.08
N LEU A 546 7.83 9.00 -4.59
CA LEU A 546 7.40 8.84 -5.97
C LEU A 546 5.96 9.34 -6.18
N LEU A 547 5.71 9.86 -7.36
CA LEU A 547 4.41 10.39 -7.76
C LEU A 547 3.45 9.26 -8.13
N LYS A 548 2.42 9.08 -7.30
CA LYS A 548 1.29 8.20 -7.58
C LYS A 548 0.16 8.99 -8.26
N MET A 549 -0.48 8.40 -9.24
CA MET A 549 -1.70 8.89 -9.89
C MET A 549 -2.78 7.81 -9.91
N ASP A 550 -3.99 8.12 -9.47
CA ASP A 550 -5.11 7.19 -9.47
C ASP A 550 -6.07 7.50 -10.62
N PHE A 551 -6.07 6.62 -11.63
CA PHE A 551 -6.98 6.64 -12.77
C PHE A 551 -8.17 5.73 -12.48
N LEU A 552 -9.18 6.25 -11.78
CA LEU A 552 -10.34 5.45 -11.38
C LEU A 552 -11.32 5.27 -12.54
N GLY A 553 -11.86 4.08 -12.70
CA GLY A 553 -12.89 3.79 -13.70
C GLY A 553 -14.29 3.83 -13.09
N LEU A 554 -15.12 4.79 -13.44
CA LEU A 554 -16.49 4.92 -12.94
C LEU A 554 -17.51 4.61 -14.04
N ARG A 555 -18.24 3.49 -13.91
CA ARG A 555 -19.27 3.06 -14.88
C ARG A 555 -20.41 4.08 -15.01
N THR A 556 -20.73 4.78 -13.94
CA THR A 556 -21.79 5.81 -13.95
C THR A 556 -21.46 6.95 -14.93
N LEU A 557 -20.19 7.33 -15.08
CA LEU A 557 -19.79 8.32 -16.09
C LEU A 557 -20.08 7.84 -17.52
N THR A 558 -19.84 6.56 -17.81
CA THR A 558 -20.20 5.96 -19.10
C THR A 558 -21.69 6.00 -19.33
N VAL A 559 -22.50 5.63 -18.33
CA VAL A 559 -23.97 5.69 -18.41
C VAL A 559 -24.48 7.11 -18.66
N ILE A 560 -23.94 8.11 -17.94
CA ILE A 560 -24.30 9.52 -18.12
C ILE A 560 -23.93 9.99 -19.52
N GLN A 561 -22.74 9.70 -20.00
CA GLN A 561 -22.27 10.09 -21.32
C GLN A 561 -23.13 9.47 -22.43
N ASP A 562 -23.51 8.20 -22.30
CA ASP A 562 -24.35 7.52 -23.27
C ASP A 562 -25.80 8.05 -23.25
N ALA A 563 -26.34 8.38 -22.07
CA ALA A 563 -27.62 9.05 -21.92
C ALA A 563 -27.60 10.42 -22.61
N GLU A 564 -26.56 11.22 -22.40
CA GLU A 564 -26.37 12.50 -23.05
C GLU A 564 -26.34 12.37 -24.59
N LYS A 565 -25.58 11.41 -25.13
CA LYS A 565 -25.56 11.10 -26.56
C LYS A 565 -26.95 10.74 -27.11
N MET A 566 -27.75 10.00 -26.35
CA MET A 566 -29.12 9.66 -26.73
C MET A 566 -30.04 10.89 -26.75
N VAL A 567 -29.94 11.76 -25.75
CA VAL A 567 -30.69 13.01 -25.68
C VAL A 567 -30.33 13.94 -26.84
N ARG A 568 -29.07 14.08 -27.18
CA ARG A 568 -28.57 14.90 -28.29
C ARG A 568 -29.10 14.48 -29.66
N ARG A 569 -29.59 13.26 -29.83
CA ARG A 569 -30.30 12.84 -31.06
C ARG A 569 -31.60 13.63 -31.29
N LYS A 570 -32.23 14.12 -30.21
CA LYS A 570 -33.46 14.89 -30.24
C LYS A 570 -33.22 16.36 -29.93
N VAL A 571 -32.26 16.67 -29.08
CA VAL A 571 -31.88 18.02 -28.64
C VAL A 571 -30.37 18.17 -28.87
N PRO A 572 -29.93 18.56 -30.09
CA PRO A 572 -28.51 18.58 -30.46
C PRO A 572 -27.60 19.38 -29.52
N ASP A 573 -28.13 20.48 -28.98
CA ASP A 573 -27.37 21.40 -28.09
C ASP A 573 -27.47 21.04 -26.60
N PHE A 574 -28.01 19.85 -26.28
CA PHE A 574 -28.10 19.41 -24.89
C PHE A 574 -26.70 19.22 -24.27
N ASP A 575 -26.49 19.81 -23.09
CA ASP A 575 -25.27 19.78 -22.36
C ASP A 575 -25.59 19.45 -20.89
N ILE A 576 -25.15 18.26 -20.44
CA ILE A 576 -25.43 17.78 -19.09
C ILE A 576 -24.83 18.69 -17.99
N THR A 577 -23.80 19.48 -18.32
CA THR A 577 -23.18 20.41 -17.38
C THR A 577 -24.01 21.66 -17.11
N LYS A 578 -25.02 21.90 -17.96
CA LYS A 578 -25.91 23.07 -17.91
C LYS A 578 -27.32 22.77 -17.42
N ILE A 579 -27.57 21.56 -16.91
CA ILE A 579 -28.88 21.23 -16.34
C ILE A 579 -29.18 22.08 -15.10
N ASP A 580 -30.47 22.33 -14.88
CA ASP A 580 -30.93 23.06 -13.71
C ASP A 580 -30.87 22.17 -12.44
N PRO A 581 -29.98 22.46 -11.47
CA PRO A 581 -29.88 21.69 -10.24
C PRO A 581 -31.05 21.98 -9.24
N THR A 582 -31.99 22.86 -9.59
CA THR A 582 -33.12 23.23 -8.74
C THR A 582 -34.45 22.60 -9.20
N ASP A 583 -34.40 21.65 -10.14
CA ASP A 583 -35.59 20.97 -10.66
C ASP A 583 -36.32 20.18 -9.57
N LYS A 584 -37.50 20.67 -9.19
CA LYS A 584 -38.31 20.10 -8.12
C LYS A 584 -38.81 18.69 -8.40
N GLU A 585 -39.11 18.35 -9.66
CA GLU A 585 -39.60 17.03 -10.05
C GLU A 585 -38.55 15.94 -9.73
N VAL A 586 -37.25 16.28 -9.89
CA VAL A 586 -36.13 15.37 -9.55
C VAL A 586 -36.08 15.12 -8.05
N TYR A 587 -36.22 16.15 -7.21
CA TYR A 587 -36.21 15.99 -5.76
C TYR A 587 -37.45 15.25 -5.25
N GLU A 588 -38.62 15.47 -5.84
CA GLU A 588 -39.84 14.71 -5.55
C GLU A 588 -39.69 13.23 -5.93
N MET A 589 -39.09 12.94 -7.08
CA MET A 589 -38.78 11.56 -7.49
C MET A 589 -37.85 10.87 -6.47
N ILE A 590 -36.79 11.55 -6.03
CA ILE A 590 -35.83 11.03 -5.01
C ILE A 590 -36.54 10.86 -3.67
N GLY A 591 -37.33 11.87 -3.24
CA GLY A 591 -38.09 11.84 -1.99
C GLY A 591 -39.20 10.78 -1.96
N ASN A 592 -39.66 10.31 -3.10
CA ASN A 592 -40.57 9.17 -3.23
C ASN A 592 -39.85 7.81 -3.29
N GLY A 593 -38.48 7.82 -3.30
CA GLY A 593 -37.66 6.63 -3.37
C GLY A 593 -37.65 5.95 -4.74
N HIS A 594 -38.03 6.66 -5.80
CA HIS A 594 -37.97 6.16 -7.17
C HIS A 594 -36.55 6.37 -7.76
N THR A 595 -35.59 5.69 -7.16
CA THR A 595 -34.14 5.89 -7.42
C THR A 595 -33.45 4.62 -7.95
N GLU A 596 -34.20 3.78 -8.67
CA GLU A 596 -33.63 2.63 -9.38
C GLU A 596 -32.61 3.09 -10.42
N GLY A 597 -31.40 2.55 -10.35
CA GLY A 597 -30.29 2.92 -11.25
C GLY A 597 -29.67 4.29 -10.97
N VAL A 598 -30.12 5.00 -9.94
CA VAL A 598 -29.47 6.25 -9.52
C VAL A 598 -28.33 5.93 -8.57
N PHE A 599 -27.09 6.25 -9.00
CA PHE A 599 -25.88 5.95 -8.26
C PHE A 599 -25.96 6.40 -6.79
N GLN A 600 -25.58 5.54 -5.87
CA GLN A 600 -25.61 5.70 -4.40
C GLN A 600 -27.00 5.81 -3.77
N LEU A 601 -28.08 6.04 -4.54
CA LEU A 601 -29.44 6.22 -4.00
C LEU A 601 -30.35 4.99 -4.18
N GLU A 602 -29.85 3.89 -4.77
CA GLU A 602 -30.66 2.75 -5.22
C GLU A 602 -30.85 1.62 -4.17
N SER A 603 -30.08 1.60 -3.07
CA SER A 603 -30.24 0.58 -2.05
C SER A 603 -31.57 0.74 -1.30
N SER A 604 -32.17 -0.36 -0.83
CA SER A 604 -33.44 -0.35 -0.11
C SER A 604 -33.42 0.56 1.12
N GLY A 605 -32.30 0.54 1.88
CA GLY A 605 -32.10 1.41 3.03
C GLY A 605 -32.01 2.89 2.66
N MET A 606 -31.26 3.22 1.60
CA MET A 606 -31.14 4.59 1.11
C MET A 606 -32.48 5.11 0.58
N LYS A 607 -33.25 4.28 -0.13
CA LYS A 607 -34.59 4.65 -0.60
C LYS A 607 -35.54 4.96 0.58
N SER A 608 -35.50 4.15 1.64
CA SER A 608 -36.29 4.42 2.86
C SER A 608 -35.87 5.72 3.52
N PHE A 609 -34.56 5.96 3.61
CA PHE A 609 -34.03 7.20 4.18
C PHE A 609 -34.41 8.43 3.35
N MET A 610 -34.31 8.37 2.02
CA MET A 610 -34.73 9.49 1.14
C MET A 610 -36.20 9.83 1.28
N LYS A 611 -37.09 8.83 1.55
CA LYS A 611 -38.52 9.06 1.84
C LYS A 611 -38.76 9.81 3.14
N GLU A 612 -37.91 9.61 4.12
CA GLU A 612 -37.96 10.34 5.41
C GLU A 612 -37.33 11.73 5.28
N LEU A 613 -36.18 11.84 4.60
CA LEU A 613 -35.44 13.09 4.41
C LEU A 613 -36.22 14.08 3.55
N LYS A 614 -36.91 13.60 2.50
CA LYS A 614 -37.65 14.44 1.52
C LYS A 614 -36.78 15.59 1.01
N PRO A 615 -35.69 15.29 0.26
CA PRO A 615 -34.74 16.29 -0.17
C PRO A 615 -35.44 17.34 -1.07
N GLN A 616 -35.06 18.61 -0.92
CA GLN A 616 -35.62 19.76 -1.67
C GLN A 616 -34.56 20.50 -2.50
N ASN A 617 -33.28 20.22 -2.23
CA ASN A 617 -32.13 20.85 -2.87
C ASN A 617 -30.96 19.88 -2.90
N MET A 618 -29.85 20.30 -3.53
CA MET A 618 -28.63 19.50 -3.65
C MET A 618 -27.96 19.30 -2.27
N GLU A 619 -28.02 20.29 -1.40
CA GLU A 619 -27.43 20.27 -0.06
C GLU A 619 -28.06 19.16 0.81
N ASP A 620 -29.38 18.95 0.70
CA ASP A 620 -30.06 17.84 1.37
C ASP A 620 -29.56 16.47 0.88
N ILE A 621 -29.28 16.32 -0.42
CA ILE A 621 -28.75 15.07 -0.96
C ILE A 621 -27.32 14.83 -0.50
N ILE A 622 -26.47 15.88 -0.53
CA ILE A 622 -25.08 15.82 -0.05
C ILE A 622 -25.05 15.43 1.41
N ALA A 623 -25.86 16.07 2.26
CA ALA A 623 -25.98 15.72 3.67
C ALA A 623 -26.53 14.31 3.87
N GLY A 624 -27.53 13.92 3.09
CA GLY A 624 -28.12 12.58 3.13
C GLY A 624 -27.13 11.48 2.83
N ILE A 625 -26.32 11.62 1.78
CA ILE A 625 -25.26 10.66 1.43
C ILE A 625 -24.19 10.62 2.53
N SER A 626 -23.91 11.74 3.14
CA SER A 626 -22.92 11.87 4.24
C SER A 626 -23.41 11.22 5.53
N LEU A 627 -24.69 11.37 5.86
CA LEU A 627 -25.31 10.78 7.05
C LEU A 627 -25.56 9.27 6.93
N TYR A 628 -25.88 8.77 5.73
CA TYR A 628 -26.21 7.36 5.52
C TYR A 628 -24.94 6.49 5.43
N ARG A 629 -24.15 6.47 6.52
CA ARG A 629 -22.96 5.63 6.70
C ARG A 629 -22.94 5.06 8.12
N PRO A 630 -22.33 3.88 8.33
CA PRO A 630 -22.15 3.36 9.68
C PRO A 630 -21.53 4.42 10.59
N GLY A 631 -22.25 4.79 11.64
CA GLY A 631 -21.89 5.81 12.62
C GLY A 631 -22.70 7.10 12.49
N PRO A 632 -22.51 7.93 11.45
CA PRO A 632 -23.33 9.13 11.26
C PRO A 632 -24.84 8.87 11.16
N MET A 633 -25.23 7.63 10.82
CA MET A 633 -26.65 7.23 10.79
C MET A 633 -27.39 7.49 12.10
N ASP A 634 -26.71 7.48 13.24
CA ASP A 634 -27.33 7.77 14.55
C ASP A 634 -27.79 9.23 14.66
N PHE A 635 -27.26 10.13 13.84
CA PHE A 635 -27.66 11.54 13.80
C PHE A 635 -28.80 11.84 12.82
N ILE A 636 -29.24 10.88 12.00
CA ILE A 636 -30.31 11.06 11.03
C ILE A 636 -31.60 11.58 11.67
N PRO A 637 -32.08 11.03 12.81
CA PRO A 637 -33.32 11.54 13.46
C PRO A 637 -33.20 13.01 13.86
N ARG A 638 -32.04 13.42 14.43
CA ARG A 638 -31.78 14.82 14.81
C ARG A 638 -31.75 15.75 13.61
N TYR A 639 -31.10 15.31 12.51
CA TYR A 639 -31.05 16.08 11.27
C TYR A 639 -32.42 16.29 10.65
N ILE A 640 -33.28 15.26 10.60
CA ILE A 640 -34.64 15.33 10.06
C ILE A 640 -35.53 16.20 10.96
N GLU A 641 -35.40 16.07 12.28
CA GLU A 641 -36.09 16.92 13.24
C GLU A 641 -35.76 18.40 13.04
N GLY A 642 -34.48 18.75 13.02
CA GLY A 642 -34.00 20.12 12.77
C GLY A 642 -34.43 20.67 11.42
N LYS A 643 -34.44 19.83 10.38
CA LYS A 643 -34.91 20.21 9.05
C LYS A 643 -36.39 20.57 9.03
N ASN A 644 -37.22 19.79 9.70
CA ASN A 644 -38.69 19.95 9.68
C ASN A 644 -39.18 20.95 10.73
N HIS A 645 -38.43 21.15 11.80
CA HIS A 645 -38.75 21.96 12.96
C HIS A 645 -37.56 22.82 13.38
N GLN A 646 -37.26 23.88 12.60
CA GLN A 646 -36.11 24.73 12.85
C GLN A 646 -36.11 25.38 14.24
N GLU A 647 -37.31 25.58 14.84
CA GLU A 647 -37.47 26.04 16.20
C GLU A 647 -36.95 25.06 17.27
N SER A 648 -36.72 23.78 16.91
CA SER A 648 -36.17 22.77 17.81
C SER A 648 -34.63 22.75 17.85
N ILE A 649 -33.97 23.49 16.94
CA ILE A 649 -32.54 23.49 16.87
C ILE A 649 -31.94 24.23 18.06
N HIS A 650 -31.01 23.57 18.73
CA HIS A 650 -30.27 24.15 19.84
C HIS A 650 -28.78 24.20 19.49
N TYR A 651 -28.20 25.40 19.62
CA TYR A 651 -26.77 25.59 19.45
C TYR A 651 -26.09 25.79 20.81
N GLU A 652 -24.97 25.16 21.07
CA GLU A 652 -24.26 25.25 22.34
C GLU A 652 -23.67 26.66 22.60
N CYS A 653 -23.38 27.40 21.53
CA CYS A 653 -22.99 28.82 21.56
C CYS A 653 -23.33 29.49 20.23
N GLU A 654 -23.39 30.83 20.23
CA GLU A 654 -23.72 31.66 19.07
C GLU A 654 -22.80 31.39 17.86
N GLN A 655 -21.51 31.17 18.10
CA GLN A 655 -20.55 30.90 17.02
C GLN A 655 -20.79 29.58 16.30
N MET A 656 -21.47 28.60 16.93
CA MET A 656 -21.82 27.33 16.29
C MET A 656 -23.01 27.47 15.35
N GLU A 657 -23.88 28.46 15.53
CA GLU A 657 -25.02 28.69 14.64
C GLU A 657 -24.56 28.94 13.21
N GLU A 658 -23.62 29.87 12.98
CA GLU A 658 -23.10 30.15 11.65
C GLU A 658 -22.45 28.93 10.95
N ILE A 659 -21.90 28.00 11.74
CA ILE A 659 -21.24 26.80 11.21
C ILE A 659 -22.25 25.69 10.90
N LEU A 660 -23.25 25.51 11.75
CA LEU A 660 -24.16 24.36 11.72
C LEU A 660 -25.56 24.68 11.16
N GLU A 661 -25.88 25.96 10.89
CA GLU A 661 -27.15 26.32 10.24
C GLU A 661 -27.42 25.53 8.94
N PRO A 662 -26.44 25.36 8.04
CA PRO A 662 -26.65 24.62 6.79
C PRO A 662 -26.97 23.14 6.99
N THR A 663 -26.69 22.60 8.17
CA THR A 663 -26.92 21.19 8.54
C THR A 663 -27.87 21.02 9.72
N TYR A 664 -28.74 22.01 9.93
CA TYR A 664 -29.79 21.99 10.95
C TYR A 664 -29.29 21.66 12.38
N GLY A 665 -28.16 22.25 12.76
CA GLY A 665 -27.56 22.07 14.08
C GLY A 665 -26.79 20.75 14.28
N CYS A 666 -26.56 19.99 13.21
CA CYS A 666 -25.78 18.76 13.27
C CYS A 666 -24.38 18.93 12.70
N ILE A 667 -23.36 18.33 13.31
CA ILE A 667 -22.03 18.17 12.70
C ILE A 667 -22.16 17.05 11.67
N VAL A 668 -21.96 17.37 10.38
CA VAL A 668 -22.06 16.43 9.24
C VAL A 668 -20.75 16.36 8.46
N TYR A 669 -20.02 17.49 8.36
CA TYR A 669 -18.84 17.62 7.50
C TYR A 669 -17.55 17.80 8.31
N GLN A 670 -16.45 17.34 7.73
CA GLN A 670 -15.11 17.52 8.29
C GLN A 670 -14.76 19.00 8.42
N GLU A 671 -15.15 19.79 7.45
CA GLU A 671 -14.94 21.24 7.41
C GLU A 671 -15.58 21.93 8.63
N GLN A 672 -16.74 21.44 9.06
CA GLN A 672 -17.43 21.98 10.26
C GLN A 672 -16.61 21.75 11.52
N VAL A 673 -15.99 20.58 11.69
CA VAL A 673 -15.07 20.31 12.80
C VAL A 673 -13.86 21.27 12.76
N MET A 674 -13.27 21.48 11.59
CA MET A 674 -12.15 22.42 11.42
C MET A 674 -12.56 23.85 11.73
N GLN A 675 -13.75 24.27 11.27
CA GLN A 675 -14.30 25.60 11.54
C GLN A 675 -14.61 25.79 13.04
N ILE A 676 -15.12 24.75 13.71
CA ILE A 676 -15.42 24.80 15.16
C ILE A 676 -14.12 25.04 15.93
N VAL A 677 -13.06 24.24 15.75
CA VAL A 677 -11.82 24.43 16.49
C VAL A 677 -11.13 25.77 16.17
N MET A 678 -11.22 26.20 14.91
CA MET A 678 -10.68 27.50 14.48
C MET A 678 -11.45 28.67 15.12
N ARG A 679 -12.78 28.71 14.98
CA ARG A 679 -13.58 29.86 15.42
C ARG A 679 -13.73 29.91 16.94
N LEU A 680 -13.87 28.78 17.60
CA LEU A 680 -14.12 28.72 19.04
C LEU A 680 -12.82 28.81 19.87
N ALA A 681 -11.73 28.23 19.39
CA ALA A 681 -10.48 28.14 20.16
C ALA A 681 -9.27 28.85 19.52
N GLY A 682 -9.43 29.45 18.33
CA GLY A 682 -8.38 30.25 17.68
C GLY A 682 -7.27 29.43 17.04
N TYR A 683 -7.57 28.20 16.59
CA TYR A 683 -6.63 27.40 15.83
C TYR A 683 -6.40 27.98 14.43
N THR A 684 -5.20 27.79 13.88
CA THR A 684 -4.97 28.02 12.44
C THR A 684 -5.73 26.95 11.63
N LEU A 685 -6.02 27.23 10.35
CA LEU A 685 -6.66 26.24 9.47
C LEU A 685 -5.79 24.98 9.31
N GLY A 686 -4.48 25.14 9.18
CA GLY A 686 -3.55 24.02 9.08
C GLY A 686 -3.58 23.13 10.31
N ARG A 687 -3.52 23.73 11.50
CA ARG A 687 -3.60 23.00 12.77
C ARG A 687 -4.98 22.35 12.97
N SER A 688 -6.06 23.00 12.53
CA SER A 688 -7.41 22.44 12.58
C SER A 688 -7.52 21.10 11.83
N ASP A 689 -6.84 20.94 10.68
CA ASP A 689 -6.74 19.67 9.97
C ASP A 689 -5.99 18.60 10.78
N LEU A 690 -4.91 18.99 11.48
CA LEU A 690 -4.17 18.05 12.33
C LEU A 690 -5.03 17.52 13.48
N VAL A 691 -5.81 18.39 14.14
CA VAL A 691 -6.77 17.98 15.20
C VAL A 691 -7.83 17.04 14.66
N ARG A 692 -8.46 17.40 13.54
CA ARG A 692 -9.45 16.54 12.86
C ARG A 692 -8.88 15.15 12.55
N ARG A 693 -7.66 15.06 12.03
CA ARG A 693 -6.99 13.78 11.73
C ARG A 693 -6.65 12.98 12.98
N ALA A 694 -6.24 13.64 14.06
CA ALA A 694 -6.00 12.98 15.34
C ALA A 694 -7.29 12.34 15.88
N MET A 695 -8.41 13.05 15.79
CA MET A 695 -9.75 12.53 16.13
C MET A 695 -10.08 11.29 15.29
N SER A 696 -9.92 11.35 13.97
CA SER A 696 -10.20 10.25 13.04
C SER A 696 -9.33 9.00 13.30
N LYS A 697 -8.05 9.19 13.68
CA LYS A 697 -7.11 8.08 13.97
C LYS A 697 -7.21 7.54 15.40
N LYS A 698 -8.11 8.05 16.24
CA LYS A 698 -8.36 7.62 17.63
C LYS A 698 -7.10 7.59 18.52
N LYS A 699 -6.20 8.57 18.37
CA LYS A 699 -4.98 8.67 19.18
C LYS A 699 -5.30 9.26 20.54
N GLY A 700 -5.55 8.44 21.55
CA GLY A 700 -6.03 8.83 22.88
C GLY A 700 -5.19 9.91 23.56
N ASP A 701 -3.87 9.76 23.59
CA ASP A 701 -2.95 10.73 24.22
C ASP A 701 -2.98 12.10 23.51
N VAL A 702 -3.03 12.09 22.16
CA VAL A 702 -3.13 13.30 21.36
C VAL A 702 -4.48 13.98 21.62
N MET A 703 -5.56 13.21 21.71
CA MET A 703 -6.90 13.74 21.96
C MET A 703 -7.03 14.40 23.34
N ALA A 704 -6.42 13.81 24.37
CA ALA A 704 -6.41 14.41 25.70
C ALA A 704 -5.67 15.75 25.71
N ARG A 705 -4.53 15.85 25.02
CA ARG A 705 -3.77 17.10 24.86
C ARG A 705 -4.57 18.14 24.07
N GLU A 706 -5.15 17.75 22.94
CA GLU A 706 -5.93 18.68 22.12
C GLU A 706 -7.21 19.17 22.82
N ARG A 707 -7.82 18.37 23.70
CA ARG A 707 -8.92 18.85 24.57
C ARG A 707 -8.45 19.99 25.49
N GLN A 708 -7.28 19.82 26.12
CA GLN A 708 -6.70 20.87 26.97
C GLN A 708 -6.43 22.14 26.16
N ASN A 709 -5.81 22.00 24.98
CA ASN A 709 -5.56 23.13 24.09
C ASN A 709 -6.85 23.81 23.65
N PHE A 710 -7.87 23.06 23.26
CA PHE A 710 -9.16 23.59 22.83
C PHE A 710 -9.89 24.36 23.93
N VAL A 711 -9.91 23.83 25.14
CA VAL A 711 -10.64 24.45 26.27
C VAL A 711 -9.85 25.62 26.85
N TYR A 712 -8.57 25.40 27.22
CA TYR A 712 -7.78 26.36 28.02
C TYR A 712 -6.79 27.16 27.18
N GLY A 713 -6.46 26.73 25.97
CA GLY A 713 -5.43 27.33 25.13
C GLY A 713 -4.03 26.76 25.36
N ASN A 714 -3.13 27.15 24.46
CA ASN A 714 -1.72 26.80 24.51
C ASN A 714 -0.90 27.90 23.77
N GLU A 715 -0.24 28.76 24.51
CA GLU A 715 0.51 29.90 23.93
C GLU A 715 1.69 29.43 23.08
N GLU A 716 2.37 28.32 23.44
CA GLU A 716 3.50 27.79 22.68
C GLU A 716 3.05 27.27 21.29
N GLU A 717 1.83 26.79 21.22
CA GLU A 717 1.23 26.24 19.98
C GLU A 717 0.32 27.27 19.27
N GLY A 718 0.24 28.53 19.79
CA GLY A 718 -0.54 29.59 19.19
C GLY A 718 -2.06 29.43 19.28
N VAL A 719 -2.56 28.65 20.26
CA VAL A 719 -3.98 28.39 20.47
C VAL A 719 -4.50 29.21 21.62
N GLU A 720 -5.52 30.05 21.38
CA GLU A 720 -6.09 30.92 22.41
C GLU A 720 -6.93 30.15 23.44
N GLY A 721 -7.67 29.14 22.99
CA GLY A 721 -8.61 28.37 23.79
C GLY A 721 -10.01 29.01 23.93
N CYS A 722 -11.00 28.17 24.10
CA CYS A 722 -12.41 28.56 24.18
C CYS A 722 -12.70 29.56 25.34
N ILE A 723 -12.12 29.32 26.52
CA ILE A 723 -12.34 30.16 27.71
C ILE A 723 -11.89 31.58 27.45
N LYS A 724 -10.71 31.77 26.86
CA LYS A 724 -10.18 33.12 26.52
C LYS A 724 -11.05 33.85 25.50
N ARG A 725 -11.75 33.09 24.66
CA ARG A 725 -12.70 33.60 23.65
C ARG A 725 -14.16 33.72 24.17
N GLY A 726 -14.37 33.58 25.47
CA GLY A 726 -15.64 33.83 26.14
C GLY A 726 -16.59 32.66 26.17
N ILE A 727 -16.15 31.44 25.84
CA ILE A 727 -16.97 30.25 25.89
C ILE A 727 -16.75 29.53 27.24
N PRO A 728 -17.82 29.23 28.01
CA PRO A 728 -17.69 28.54 29.30
C PRO A 728 -17.01 27.17 29.17
N GLU A 729 -16.25 26.80 30.21
CA GLU A 729 -15.52 25.52 30.25
C GLU A 729 -16.43 24.29 30.01
N GLU A 730 -17.60 24.27 30.67
CA GLU A 730 -18.57 23.17 30.51
C GLU A 730 -19.07 23.06 29.07
N THR A 731 -19.38 24.19 28.44
CA THR A 731 -19.82 24.26 27.04
C THR A 731 -18.71 23.81 26.10
N ALA A 732 -17.46 24.27 26.31
CA ALA A 732 -16.32 23.89 25.50
C ALA A 732 -16.03 22.38 25.57
N ASN A 733 -16.11 21.77 26.76
CA ASN A 733 -15.95 20.34 26.94
C ASN A 733 -17.08 19.54 26.24
N LYS A 734 -18.33 20.01 26.34
CA LYS A 734 -19.47 19.38 25.67
C LYS A 734 -19.33 19.38 24.15
N ILE A 735 -18.92 20.53 23.57
CA ILE A 735 -18.65 20.65 22.13
C ILE A 735 -17.53 19.70 21.71
N PHE A 736 -16.46 19.60 22.51
CA PHE A 736 -15.35 18.70 22.20
C PHE A 736 -15.78 17.22 22.25
N ASP A 737 -16.65 16.83 23.19
CA ASP A 737 -17.22 15.50 23.26
C ASP A 737 -18.10 15.19 22.02
N GLU A 738 -18.93 16.14 21.58
CA GLU A 738 -19.75 16.00 20.37
C GLU A 738 -18.89 15.80 19.12
N MET A 739 -17.77 16.55 19.00
CA MET A 739 -16.81 16.36 17.90
C MET A 739 -16.14 14.98 17.96
N ILE A 740 -15.77 14.48 19.15
CA ILE A 740 -15.19 13.13 19.30
C ILE A 740 -16.22 12.06 18.93
N ASP A 741 -17.46 12.20 19.36
CA ASP A 741 -18.51 11.24 19.03
C ASP A 741 -18.76 11.18 17.54
N PHE A 742 -18.81 12.31 16.87
CA PHE A 742 -18.87 12.36 15.42
C PHE A 742 -17.64 11.70 14.75
N ALA A 743 -16.43 11.95 15.28
CA ALA A 743 -15.20 11.41 14.76
C ALA A 743 -15.01 9.90 14.94
N LYS A 744 -15.73 9.25 15.86
CA LYS A 744 -15.64 7.79 16.09
C LYS A 744 -15.97 6.96 14.85
N TYR A 745 -16.71 7.51 13.92
CA TYR A 745 -17.35 6.78 12.84
C TYR A 745 -16.87 7.15 11.43
N ALA A 746 -15.79 7.90 11.33
CA ALA A 746 -15.18 8.41 10.11
C ALA A 746 -15.90 9.63 9.48
N PHE A 747 -15.08 10.57 9.10
CA PHE A 747 -15.49 11.80 8.42
C PHE A 747 -15.81 11.57 6.94
N ASN A 748 -16.75 12.31 6.44
CA ASN A 748 -17.02 12.46 5.01
C ASN A 748 -16.49 13.78 4.49
#